data_da1aeed6d414814b5129ca8ad877b950
#
_entry.id   da1aeed6d414814b5129ca8ad877b950
#
_cell.length_a   1.000
_cell.length_b   1.000
_cell.length_c   1.000
_cell.angle_alpha   90.00
_cell.angle_beta   90.00
_cell.angle_gamma   90.00
#
_symmetry.space_group_name_H-M   'P 1'
#
loop_
_entity.id
_entity.type
_entity.pdbx_description
1 polymer ?
#
loop_
_entity_poly.entity_id
_entity_poly.type
_entity_poly.pdbx_seq_one_letter_code
_entity_poly.pdbx_strand_id
1 'polypeptide(L)'
;MVRPPFAPREVVRQLLRQSAEVFRWPSTLPDLRDAALVERPHGWSVRLTQEFKGLLVDVSEIIVNVTADGRALSGYNQYHYDIPDTLDPAQARIEPTQAREQVARLATPYRHRDIGRPVLIVHRYEPVEKKPPKPSRRPAGARARFLRRVRDALARGRGRRPRRGEHVLVWDVRLSTEQPRGRWRVLIDATTGRLIEVRDLVAYARGKGSVFDPNPIVSSGDLTLSSKTPAATLNAHRLRVELERLDPAPADGRLRLDGAWVHMEDFVKPKLVEPTSPTGHFVFSAKSRSFLDVMAYFHIDRFQQYVQTELGLPDMGSSSVRADPQGENGADGSTGGANGLSFGEGGVDDASDAMIVLHEYGHFLQDAAKSGSANGNFSSGVSEGFCDFLAAVYYDDKHANPAATRGHMFSWDGNANDAFWAGRRYDSPLALSGPAFELLGGYQKGEVWCSTMFELYRKLGGDSSRAARRTAARDLTIRLHVVANGGVPKENASVTQMAMAIGEADASLGGWRYPDLLHQKVIDDTFSRRSVPGYARPPVDVYVDDGRAGGYGSVSGQDVFGETLWKESHGDAPDVWVRTVAAPGTPADHEGQVTVNPPAFVFARVRNRGAIASGSITVKAFSSAPGSPRGWPADWTELPAPPGAMPTTIAAAPAAGVIVGPFPWTPTTAGKQAILVVVESAEDRAVTQDLPAGTQVDWMDLVPFDNNLAVREVRATRA
;
A
#
# COMPACT_ATOMS: atom_id res chain seq x y z
N MET A 1 -33.01 21.07 -6.34
CA MET A 1 -31.69 21.58 -6.76
C MET A 1 -31.53 23.00 -6.26
N VAL A 2 -30.66 23.24 -5.31
CA VAL A 2 -30.32 24.58 -4.84
C VAL A 2 -29.38 25.18 -5.89
N ARG A 3 -29.77 26.30 -6.53
CA ARG A 3 -28.83 27.02 -7.41
C ARG A 3 -27.67 27.51 -6.55
N PRO A 4 -26.40 27.23 -6.94
CA PRO A 4 -25.27 27.76 -6.20
C PRO A 4 -25.29 29.28 -6.20
N PRO A 5 -24.92 29.97 -5.10
CA PRO A 5 -24.85 31.42 -5.02
C PRO A 5 -23.73 32.03 -5.90
N PHE A 6 -22.91 31.19 -6.52
CA PHE A 6 -21.80 31.52 -7.42
C PHE A 6 -21.74 30.49 -8.57
N ALA A 7 -20.90 30.72 -9.57
CA ALA A 7 -20.65 29.80 -10.66
C ALA A 7 -19.46 28.88 -10.31
N PRO A 8 -19.66 27.62 -9.88
CA PRO A 8 -18.57 26.75 -9.41
C PRO A 8 -17.46 26.57 -10.44
N ARG A 9 -17.79 26.52 -11.72
CA ARG A 9 -16.82 26.42 -12.83
C ARG A 9 -15.90 27.64 -12.92
N GLU A 10 -16.43 28.85 -12.74
CA GLU A 10 -15.67 30.09 -12.78
C GLU A 10 -14.74 30.19 -11.56
N VAL A 11 -15.22 29.82 -10.38
CA VAL A 11 -14.39 29.76 -9.16
C VAL A 11 -13.20 28.82 -9.38
N VAL A 12 -13.43 27.64 -9.93
CA VAL A 12 -12.37 26.67 -10.23
C VAL A 12 -11.40 27.20 -11.27
N ARG A 13 -11.88 27.81 -12.37
CA ARG A 13 -11.01 28.42 -13.38
C ARG A 13 -10.17 29.56 -12.81
N GLN A 14 -10.73 30.37 -11.91
CA GLN A 14 -9.99 31.42 -11.23
C GLN A 14 -8.90 30.84 -10.28
N LEU A 15 -9.24 29.81 -9.51
CA LEU A 15 -8.29 29.11 -8.64
C LEU A 15 -7.12 28.53 -9.45
N LEU A 16 -7.43 27.86 -10.58
CA LEU A 16 -6.40 27.29 -11.45
C LEU A 16 -5.47 28.37 -12.02
N ARG A 17 -6.01 29.55 -12.42
CA ARG A 17 -5.18 30.68 -12.87
C ARG A 17 -4.28 31.21 -11.77
N GLN A 18 -4.80 31.37 -10.55
CA GLN A 18 -4.04 31.85 -9.39
C GLN A 18 -2.95 30.85 -8.96
N SER A 19 -3.15 29.57 -9.21
CA SER A 19 -2.21 28.51 -8.88
C SER A 19 -1.28 28.14 -10.04
N ALA A 20 -1.30 28.88 -11.14
CA ALA A 20 -0.59 28.55 -12.37
C ALA A 20 0.92 28.37 -12.16
N GLU A 21 1.55 29.22 -11.36
CA GLU A 21 2.98 29.11 -11.04
C GLU A 21 3.30 27.88 -10.20
N VAL A 22 2.45 27.57 -9.23
CA VAL A 22 2.63 26.44 -8.32
C VAL A 22 2.54 25.10 -9.07
N PHE A 23 1.57 24.99 -9.98
CA PHE A 23 1.30 23.75 -10.72
C PHE A 23 1.91 23.74 -12.12
N ARG A 24 2.62 24.78 -12.52
CA ARG A 24 3.26 24.93 -13.83
C ARG A 24 2.31 24.81 -15.02
N TRP A 25 1.08 25.25 -14.88
CA TRP A 25 0.14 25.28 -16.02
C TRP A 25 0.24 26.61 -16.77
N PRO A 26 -0.26 26.63 -18.02
CA PRO A 26 -0.40 27.88 -18.76
C PRO A 26 -1.36 28.85 -18.02
N SER A 27 -0.94 30.07 -17.79
CA SER A 27 -1.74 31.05 -17.03
C SER A 27 -3.13 31.36 -17.62
N THR A 28 -3.30 31.12 -18.92
CA THR A 28 -4.57 31.32 -19.63
C THR A 28 -5.47 30.11 -19.66
N LEU A 29 -4.95 28.90 -19.41
CA LEU A 29 -5.69 27.61 -19.44
C LEU A 29 -6.61 27.45 -20.69
N PRO A 30 -6.13 27.79 -21.91
CA PRO A 30 -6.97 27.79 -23.10
C PRO A 30 -7.38 26.38 -23.57
N ASP A 31 -6.64 25.39 -23.09
CA ASP A 31 -6.75 23.97 -23.42
C ASP A 31 -7.60 23.16 -22.43
N LEU A 32 -8.27 23.82 -21.48
CA LEU A 32 -9.16 23.13 -20.55
C LEU A 32 -10.62 23.23 -20.97
N ARG A 33 -11.25 22.10 -21.18
CA ARG A 33 -12.67 21.94 -21.48
C ARG A 33 -13.46 21.47 -20.27
N ASP A 34 -14.67 21.99 -20.08
CA ASP A 34 -15.61 21.51 -19.07
C ASP A 34 -16.11 20.11 -19.40
N ALA A 35 -15.82 19.14 -18.53
CA ALA A 35 -16.28 17.76 -18.69
C ALA A 35 -17.55 17.48 -17.90
N ALA A 36 -17.58 17.89 -16.60
CA ALA A 36 -18.76 17.67 -15.76
C ALA A 36 -18.82 18.66 -14.59
N LEU A 37 -20.04 18.90 -14.10
CA LEU A 37 -20.32 19.52 -12.81
C LEU A 37 -21.20 18.56 -12.02
N VAL A 38 -20.73 18.06 -10.90
CA VAL A 38 -21.44 17.08 -10.07
C VAL A 38 -21.75 17.70 -8.72
N GLU A 39 -23.02 17.77 -8.35
CA GLU A 39 -23.45 18.21 -7.03
C GLU A 39 -23.10 17.16 -5.97
N ARG A 40 -22.64 17.61 -4.81
CA ARG A 40 -22.27 16.80 -3.65
C ARG A 40 -23.00 17.32 -2.41
N PRO A 41 -23.12 16.54 -1.32
CA PRO A 41 -23.81 16.98 -0.11
C PRO A 41 -23.29 18.32 0.50
N HIS A 42 -22.02 18.65 0.25
CA HIS A 42 -21.35 19.82 0.84
C HIS A 42 -20.77 20.80 -0.19
N GLY A 43 -21.18 20.71 -1.47
CA GLY A 43 -20.66 21.58 -2.53
C GLY A 43 -20.72 20.93 -3.92
N TRP A 44 -19.70 21.15 -4.72
CA TRP A 44 -19.65 20.68 -6.12
C TRP A 44 -18.28 20.09 -6.46
N SER A 45 -18.28 19.06 -7.31
CA SER A 45 -17.10 18.59 -8.03
C SER A 45 -17.12 19.13 -9.45
N VAL A 46 -16.17 19.98 -9.79
CA VAL A 46 -15.94 20.46 -11.16
C VAL A 46 -14.89 19.58 -11.81
N ARG A 47 -15.23 19.00 -12.96
CA ARG A 47 -14.33 18.17 -13.77
C ARG A 47 -13.98 18.89 -15.05
N LEU A 48 -12.70 18.97 -15.37
CA LEU A 48 -12.16 19.54 -16.59
C LEU A 48 -11.30 18.49 -17.28
N THR A 49 -11.25 18.53 -18.62
CA THR A 49 -10.34 17.71 -19.44
C THR A 49 -9.48 18.61 -20.27
N GLN A 50 -8.25 18.15 -20.59
CA GLN A 50 -7.34 18.89 -21.44
C GLN A 50 -7.62 18.59 -22.91
N GLU A 51 -7.58 19.63 -23.75
CA GLU A 51 -7.54 19.55 -25.20
C GLU A 51 -6.19 20.09 -25.69
N PHE A 52 -5.58 19.42 -26.64
CA PHE A 52 -4.35 19.86 -27.29
C PHE A 52 -4.59 19.97 -28.79
N LYS A 53 -4.47 21.17 -29.34
CA LYS A 53 -4.75 21.47 -30.76
C LYS A 53 -6.09 20.89 -31.24
N GLY A 54 -7.13 20.99 -30.41
CA GLY A 54 -8.47 20.50 -30.72
C GLY A 54 -8.70 18.98 -30.51
N LEU A 55 -7.70 18.24 -30.03
CA LEU A 55 -7.81 16.85 -29.69
C LEU A 55 -7.89 16.66 -28.19
N LEU A 56 -8.75 15.75 -27.72
CA LEU A 56 -8.77 15.34 -26.32
C LEU A 56 -7.44 14.69 -25.94
N VAL A 57 -6.92 15.05 -24.77
CA VAL A 57 -5.76 14.41 -24.14
C VAL A 57 -6.26 13.29 -23.22
N ASP A 58 -5.81 12.07 -23.47
CA ASP A 58 -6.21 10.89 -22.73
C ASP A 58 -5.70 10.95 -21.28
N VAL A 59 -6.56 10.58 -20.32
CA VAL A 59 -6.23 10.57 -18.89
C VAL A 59 -5.71 11.94 -18.40
N SER A 60 -6.36 13.03 -18.82
CA SER A 60 -5.96 14.41 -18.49
C SER A 60 -6.98 15.11 -17.59
N GLU A 61 -7.63 14.39 -16.71
CA GLU A 61 -8.71 14.94 -15.89
C GLU A 61 -8.17 15.81 -14.75
N ILE A 62 -8.76 17.00 -14.59
CA ILE A 62 -8.62 17.84 -13.42
C ILE A 62 -9.95 17.84 -12.69
N ILE A 63 -9.94 17.51 -11.40
CA ILE A 63 -11.13 17.53 -10.56
C ILE A 63 -10.85 18.50 -9.41
N VAL A 64 -11.74 19.49 -9.22
CA VAL A 64 -11.67 20.36 -8.06
C VAL A 64 -13.00 20.31 -7.32
N ASN A 65 -12.95 19.97 -6.05
CA ASN A 65 -14.09 19.97 -5.16
C ASN A 65 -14.19 21.35 -4.48
N VAL A 66 -15.37 21.95 -4.57
CA VAL A 66 -15.66 23.29 -4.07
C VAL A 66 -16.81 23.20 -3.06
N THR A 67 -16.64 23.84 -1.91
CA THR A 67 -17.66 23.94 -0.86
C THR A 67 -18.85 24.79 -1.28
N ALA A 68 -19.93 24.71 -0.52
CA ALA A 68 -21.15 25.51 -0.77
C ALA A 68 -20.92 27.03 -0.68
N ASP A 69 -19.86 27.48 0.01
CA ASP A 69 -19.44 28.88 0.11
C ASP A 69 -18.31 29.26 -0.88
N GLY A 70 -17.99 28.40 -1.83
CA GLY A 70 -17.07 28.71 -2.93
C GLY A 70 -15.58 28.51 -2.64
N ARG A 71 -15.21 27.85 -1.55
CA ARG A 71 -13.80 27.53 -1.24
C ARG A 71 -13.39 26.18 -1.85
N ALA A 72 -12.16 26.08 -2.35
CA ALA A 72 -11.61 24.79 -2.77
C ALA A 72 -11.36 23.92 -1.54
N LEU A 73 -11.84 22.68 -1.61
CA LEU A 73 -11.71 21.69 -0.54
C LEU A 73 -10.58 20.69 -0.85
N SER A 74 -10.50 20.27 -2.10
CA SER A 74 -9.50 19.32 -2.59
C SER A 74 -9.41 19.38 -4.10
N GLY A 75 -8.29 18.92 -4.67
CA GLY A 75 -8.11 18.84 -6.10
C GLY A 75 -7.37 17.57 -6.50
N TYR A 76 -7.67 17.09 -7.70
CA TYR A 76 -6.96 16.01 -8.38
C TYR A 76 -6.50 16.53 -9.74
N ASN A 77 -5.24 16.26 -10.10
CA ASN A 77 -4.63 16.82 -11.28
C ASN A 77 -3.89 15.78 -12.09
N GLN A 78 -4.32 15.56 -13.34
CA GLN A 78 -3.62 14.79 -14.36
C GLN A 78 -3.38 15.64 -15.62
N TYR A 79 -3.12 16.92 -15.47
CA TYR A 79 -2.77 17.78 -16.59
C TYR A 79 -1.38 17.43 -17.16
N HIS A 80 -1.31 17.28 -18.47
CA HIS A 80 -0.07 16.99 -19.18
C HIS A 80 0.57 18.29 -19.67
N TYR A 81 1.56 18.77 -18.94
CA TYR A 81 2.30 19.99 -19.26
C TYR A 81 3.51 19.76 -20.18
N ASP A 82 3.82 18.49 -20.46
CA ASP A 82 4.98 18.04 -21.25
C ASP A 82 4.60 17.55 -22.65
N ILE A 83 3.42 17.92 -23.19
CA ILE A 83 3.03 17.60 -24.57
C ILE A 83 3.90 18.44 -25.51
N PRO A 84 4.70 17.82 -26.41
CA PRO A 84 5.55 18.58 -27.32
C PRO A 84 4.75 19.42 -28.32
N ASP A 85 5.09 20.67 -28.50
CA ASP A 85 4.47 21.55 -29.50
C ASP A 85 4.61 21.02 -30.94
N THR A 86 5.62 20.17 -31.18
CA THR A 86 5.85 19.48 -32.46
C THR A 86 4.82 18.37 -32.75
N LEU A 87 4.03 17.95 -31.75
CA LEU A 87 2.94 17.01 -31.97
C LEU A 87 1.82 17.72 -32.74
N ASP A 88 1.47 17.22 -33.92
CA ASP A 88 0.50 17.85 -34.82
C ASP A 88 -0.53 16.82 -35.28
N PRO A 89 -1.85 17.12 -35.18
CA PRO A 89 -2.92 16.28 -35.71
C PRO A 89 -2.74 15.86 -37.15
N ALA A 90 -2.10 16.72 -37.98
CA ALA A 90 -1.81 16.43 -39.38
C ALA A 90 -0.77 15.31 -39.58
N GLN A 91 -0.09 14.87 -38.52
CA GLN A 91 0.83 13.72 -38.58
C GLN A 91 0.10 12.37 -38.59
N ALA A 92 -1.19 12.34 -38.38
CA ALA A 92 -2.01 11.14 -38.51
C ALA A 92 -2.01 10.69 -39.99
N ARG A 93 -1.38 9.55 -40.27
CA ARG A 93 -1.27 8.95 -41.60
C ARG A 93 -2.23 7.79 -41.83
N ILE A 94 -2.73 7.25 -40.73
CA ILE A 94 -3.70 6.15 -40.75
C ILE A 94 -5.08 6.76 -40.79
N GLU A 95 -5.87 6.43 -41.79
CA GLU A 95 -7.25 6.87 -41.90
C GLU A 95 -8.15 6.18 -40.85
N PRO A 96 -9.24 6.83 -40.38
CA PRO A 96 -10.16 6.24 -39.43
C PRO A 96 -10.71 4.88 -39.89
N THR A 97 -10.98 4.74 -41.18
CA THR A 97 -11.44 3.49 -41.80
C THR A 97 -10.39 2.37 -41.66
N GLN A 98 -9.12 2.67 -41.90
CA GLN A 98 -8.02 1.71 -41.74
C GLN A 98 -7.85 1.29 -40.27
N ALA A 99 -7.97 2.23 -39.31
CA ALA A 99 -7.96 1.91 -37.89
C ALA A 99 -9.09 0.95 -37.51
N ARG A 100 -10.30 1.22 -37.99
CA ARG A 100 -11.49 0.37 -37.77
C ARG A 100 -11.31 -1.02 -38.38
N GLU A 101 -10.75 -1.14 -39.57
CA GLU A 101 -10.43 -2.42 -40.22
C GLU A 101 -9.36 -3.23 -39.44
N GLN A 102 -8.37 -2.55 -38.85
CA GLN A 102 -7.40 -3.24 -38.00
C GLN A 102 -8.07 -3.84 -36.76
N VAL A 103 -9.00 -3.13 -36.13
CA VAL A 103 -9.80 -3.66 -35.00
C VAL A 103 -10.67 -4.82 -35.46
N ALA A 104 -11.29 -4.74 -36.64
CA ALA A 104 -12.05 -5.85 -37.21
C ALA A 104 -11.18 -7.10 -37.44
N ARG A 105 -9.97 -6.94 -37.98
CA ARG A 105 -9.00 -8.04 -38.12
C ARG A 105 -8.56 -8.63 -36.78
N LEU A 106 -8.42 -7.82 -35.72
CA LEU A 106 -8.12 -8.29 -34.38
C LEU A 106 -9.28 -9.12 -33.82
N ALA A 107 -10.51 -8.67 -34.08
CA ALA A 107 -11.72 -9.34 -33.63
C ALA A 107 -12.06 -10.64 -34.39
N THR A 108 -11.60 -10.80 -35.61
CA THR A 108 -11.72 -12.08 -36.37
C THR A 108 -10.81 -13.14 -35.74
N PRO A 109 -11.21 -14.34 -35.38
CA PRO A 109 -12.44 -15.09 -35.68
C PRO A 109 -13.51 -15.04 -34.60
N TYR A 110 -13.57 -14.00 -33.79
CA TYR A 110 -14.54 -13.87 -32.72
C TYR A 110 -15.82 -13.21 -33.23
N ARG A 111 -16.98 -13.62 -32.70
CA ARG A 111 -18.21 -12.90 -32.98
C ARG A 111 -18.13 -11.50 -32.33
N HIS A 112 -18.29 -10.46 -33.13
CA HIS A 112 -18.33 -9.09 -32.66
C HIS A 112 -19.66 -8.45 -33.03
N ARG A 113 -20.20 -7.59 -32.14
CA ARG A 113 -21.45 -6.89 -32.33
C ARG A 113 -21.25 -5.56 -33.04
N ASP A 114 -20.23 -4.82 -32.56
CA ASP A 114 -20.01 -3.47 -33.04
C ASP A 114 -18.54 -3.08 -32.94
N ILE A 115 -18.11 -2.26 -33.89
CA ILE A 115 -16.83 -1.54 -33.89
C ILE A 115 -17.17 -0.07 -34.03
N GLY A 116 -17.00 0.68 -32.93
CA GLY A 116 -17.31 2.10 -32.85
C GLY A 116 -16.52 2.96 -33.84
N ARG A 117 -16.96 4.20 -34.01
CA ARG A 117 -16.23 5.19 -34.81
C ARG A 117 -14.90 5.51 -34.14
N PRO A 118 -13.76 5.47 -34.88
CA PRO A 118 -12.47 5.90 -34.38
C PRO A 118 -12.47 7.39 -34.01
N VAL A 119 -11.88 7.74 -32.85
CA VAL A 119 -11.69 9.11 -32.39
C VAL A 119 -10.20 9.37 -32.26
N LEU A 120 -9.70 10.43 -32.93
CA LEU A 120 -8.29 10.82 -32.79
C LEU A 120 -8.08 11.55 -31.46
N ILE A 121 -7.11 11.10 -30.67
CA ILE A 121 -6.76 11.68 -29.37
C ILE A 121 -5.25 11.75 -29.19
N VAL A 122 -4.80 12.55 -28.23
CA VAL A 122 -3.41 12.51 -27.71
C VAL A 122 -3.36 11.53 -26.54
N HIS A 123 -2.44 10.58 -26.59
CA HIS A 123 -2.25 9.57 -25.54
C HIS A 123 -0.80 9.60 -25.05
N ARG A 124 -0.60 9.63 -23.74
CA ARG A 124 0.71 9.45 -23.12
C ARG A 124 1.00 7.97 -22.99
N TYR A 125 2.03 7.52 -23.69
CA TYR A 125 2.35 6.11 -23.74
C TYR A 125 2.99 5.64 -22.43
N GLU A 126 2.28 4.77 -21.71
CA GLU A 126 2.83 4.04 -20.58
C GLU A 126 2.87 2.55 -20.95
N PRO A 127 4.07 1.98 -21.13
CA PRO A 127 4.16 0.59 -21.51
C PRO A 127 3.58 -0.29 -20.41
N VAL A 128 2.57 -1.08 -20.75
CA VAL A 128 2.18 -2.21 -19.90
C VAL A 128 3.32 -3.20 -19.97
N GLU A 129 4.24 -3.13 -19.01
CA GLU A 129 5.40 -3.99 -18.93
C GLU A 129 4.96 -5.40 -18.48
N LYS A 130 4.59 -6.24 -19.44
CA LYS A 130 4.38 -7.67 -19.19
C LYS A 130 5.22 -8.48 -20.14
N LYS A 131 6.21 -9.20 -19.58
CA LYS A 131 6.67 -10.43 -20.24
C LYS A 131 5.48 -11.39 -20.18
N PRO A 132 5.04 -11.90 -21.35
CA PRO A 132 3.97 -12.87 -21.36
C PRO A 132 4.39 -14.13 -20.60
N PRO A 133 3.52 -14.74 -19.81
CA PRO A 133 3.78 -16.08 -19.29
C PRO A 133 4.10 -17.01 -20.46
N LYS A 134 5.00 -17.98 -20.24
CA LYS A 134 5.29 -19.01 -21.24
C LYS A 134 3.95 -19.67 -21.61
N PRO A 135 3.64 -19.82 -22.89
CA PRO A 135 2.32 -20.29 -23.31
C PRO A 135 2.08 -21.68 -22.74
N SER A 136 1.02 -21.85 -21.94
CA SER A 136 0.47 -23.18 -21.69
C SER A 136 0.11 -23.83 -23.03
N ARG A 137 0.30 -25.14 -23.17
CA ARG A 137 0.10 -25.85 -24.45
C ARG A 137 -1.32 -25.74 -25.01
N ARG A 138 -2.33 -25.35 -24.20
CA ARG A 138 -3.71 -25.08 -24.64
C ARG A 138 -4.29 -23.85 -23.91
N PRO A 139 -4.76 -22.81 -24.62
CA PRO A 139 -5.51 -21.74 -23.98
C PRO A 139 -6.92 -22.22 -23.67
N ALA A 140 -7.34 -22.15 -22.42
CA ALA A 140 -8.54 -22.77 -21.93
C ALA A 140 -9.86 -22.13 -22.44
N GLY A 141 -9.98 -20.84 -22.59
CA GLY A 141 -11.23 -20.16 -22.95
C GLY A 141 -11.12 -19.19 -24.15
N ALA A 142 -12.27 -18.74 -24.66
CA ALA A 142 -12.35 -17.79 -25.77
C ALA A 142 -11.67 -16.46 -25.40
N ARG A 143 -11.81 -15.97 -24.13
CA ARG A 143 -11.17 -14.76 -23.62
C ARG A 143 -9.64 -14.89 -23.59
N ALA A 144 -9.11 -15.99 -23.08
CA ALA A 144 -7.67 -16.24 -23.05
C ALA A 144 -7.07 -16.29 -24.46
N ARG A 145 -7.80 -16.90 -25.43
CA ARG A 145 -7.40 -16.92 -26.84
C ARG A 145 -7.42 -15.52 -27.46
N PHE A 146 -8.44 -14.70 -27.16
CA PHE A 146 -8.54 -13.33 -27.61
C PHE A 146 -7.39 -12.49 -27.04
N LEU A 147 -7.15 -12.52 -25.72
CA LEU A 147 -6.06 -11.78 -25.06
C LEU A 147 -4.69 -12.23 -25.57
N ARG A 148 -4.49 -13.52 -25.87
CA ARG A 148 -3.26 -13.98 -26.53
C ARG A 148 -3.09 -13.34 -27.90
N ARG A 149 -4.15 -13.29 -28.73
CA ARG A 149 -4.10 -12.62 -30.04
C ARG A 149 -3.79 -11.14 -29.92
N VAL A 150 -4.40 -10.45 -28.97
CA VAL A 150 -4.11 -9.05 -28.63
C VAL A 150 -2.63 -8.90 -28.27
N ARG A 151 -2.12 -9.72 -27.37
CA ARG A 151 -0.70 -9.70 -26.98
C ARG A 151 0.24 -9.92 -28.17
N ASP A 152 -0.06 -10.90 -29.02
CA ASP A 152 0.75 -11.19 -30.21
C ASP A 152 0.72 -10.04 -31.21
N ALA A 153 -0.42 -9.33 -31.33
CA ALA A 153 -0.56 -8.15 -32.16
C ALA A 153 0.25 -6.94 -31.59
N LEU A 154 0.20 -6.74 -30.27
CA LEU A 154 1.00 -5.72 -29.57
C LEU A 154 2.51 -5.97 -29.74
N ALA A 155 2.94 -7.24 -29.68
CA ALA A 155 4.34 -7.63 -29.83
C ALA A 155 4.86 -7.46 -31.28
N ARG A 156 4.03 -7.82 -32.27
CA ARG A 156 4.42 -7.86 -33.71
C ARG A 156 4.17 -6.56 -34.47
N GLY A 157 3.62 -5.52 -33.81
CA GLY A 157 3.27 -4.26 -34.47
C GLY A 157 4.46 -3.65 -35.24
N ARG A 158 4.24 -3.24 -36.50
CA ARG A 158 5.24 -2.54 -37.34
C ARG A 158 5.40 -1.10 -36.84
N GLY A 159 6.57 -0.52 -37.08
CA GLY A 159 6.89 0.85 -36.69
C GLY A 159 7.60 0.95 -35.32
N ARG A 160 8.12 2.14 -35.04
CA ARG A 160 8.78 2.45 -33.77
C ARG A 160 7.78 2.30 -32.60
N ARG A 161 8.20 1.66 -31.53
CA ARG A 161 7.42 1.68 -30.28
C ARG A 161 7.65 3.02 -29.57
N PRO A 162 6.60 3.71 -29.11
CA PRO A 162 6.79 4.92 -28.32
C PRO A 162 7.64 4.65 -27.08
N ARG A 163 8.30 5.67 -26.57
CA ARG A 163 9.03 5.59 -25.29
C ARG A 163 8.05 5.83 -24.13
N ARG A 164 8.36 5.33 -22.97
CA ARG A 164 7.58 5.60 -21.75
C ARG A 164 7.48 7.12 -21.54
N GLY A 165 6.28 7.60 -21.26
CA GLY A 165 5.98 9.02 -21.10
C GLY A 165 5.84 9.83 -22.39
N GLU A 166 6.09 9.23 -23.56
CA GLU A 166 5.97 9.91 -24.86
C GLU A 166 4.51 10.14 -25.23
N HIS A 167 4.16 11.35 -25.63
CA HIS A 167 2.85 11.67 -26.19
C HIS A 167 2.77 11.30 -27.66
N VAL A 168 1.71 10.57 -28.03
CA VAL A 168 1.48 10.08 -29.38
C VAL A 168 0.04 10.31 -29.81
N LEU A 169 -0.18 10.48 -31.10
CA LEU A 169 -1.52 10.50 -31.68
C LEU A 169 -2.02 9.07 -31.83
N VAL A 170 -3.21 8.78 -31.29
CA VAL A 170 -3.82 7.46 -31.40
C VAL A 170 -5.29 7.55 -31.83
N TRP A 171 -5.71 6.54 -32.58
CA TRP A 171 -7.13 6.26 -32.80
C TRP A 171 -7.67 5.46 -31.63
N ASP A 172 -8.62 6.03 -30.87
CA ASP A 172 -9.40 5.33 -29.84
C ASP A 172 -10.61 4.68 -30.52
N VAL A 173 -10.65 3.37 -30.54
CA VAL A 173 -11.71 2.58 -31.14
C VAL A 173 -12.35 1.68 -30.10
N ARG A 174 -13.67 1.71 -30.00
CA ARG A 174 -14.44 0.82 -29.12
C ARG A 174 -14.85 -0.43 -29.90
N LEU A 175 -14.63 -1.60 -29.29
CA LEU A 175 -14.98 -2.90 -29.84
C LEU A 175 -15.87 -3.64 -28.85
N SER A 176 -17.02 -4.16 -29.32
CA SER A 176 -17.87 -5.06 -28.55
C SER A 176 -17.84 -6.46 -29.15
N THR A 177 -17.46 -7.46 -28.34
CA THR A 177 -17.40 -8.86 -28.75
C THR A 177 -18.46 -9.70 -28.03
N GLU A 178 -18.94 -10.79 -28.67
CA GLU A 178 -19.89 -11.74 -28.07
C GLU A 178 -19.19 -12.96 -27.47
N GLN A 179 -18.15 -13.43 -28.15
CA GLN A 179 -17.33 -14.57 -27.70
C GLN A 179 -15.86 -14.29 -28.00
N PRO A 180 -15.05 -13.96 -26.96
CA PRO A 180 -15.48 -13.72 -25.58
C PRO A 180 -16.37 -12.48 -25.47
N ARG A 181 -17.34 -12.50 -24.57
CA ARG A 181 -18.12 -11.29 -24.27
C ARG A 181 -17.18 -10.24 -23.69
N GLY A 182 -17.16 -9.06 -24.29
CA GLY A 182 -16.26 -7.99 -23.89
C GLY A 182 -16.61 -6.66 -24.53
N ARG A 183 -16.22 -5.59 -23.85
CA ARG A 183 -16.24 -4.21 -24.37
C ARG A 183 -14.82 -3.69 -24.26
N TRP A 184 -14.18 -3.48 -25.40
CA TRP A 184 -12.76 -3.19 -25.45
C TRP A 184 -12.53 -1.76 -25.94
N ARG A 185 -11.58 -1.09 -25.31
CA ARG A 185 -10.94 0.10 -25.85
C ARG A 185 -9.69 -0.34 -26.58
N VAL A 186 -9.54 0.04 -27.83
CA VAL A 186 -8.39 -0.31 -28.65
C VAL A 186 -7.73 0.98 -29.10
N LEU A 187 -6.46 1.17 -28.74
CA LEU A 187 -5.65 2.32 -29.15
C LEU A 187 -4.68 1.91 -30.26
N ILE A 188 -4.71 2.64 -31.37
CA ILE A 188 -3.85 2.43 -32.54
C ILE A 188 -3.09 3.72 -32.81
N ASP A 189 -1.77 3.65 -32.88
CA ASP A 189 -0.92 4.77 -33.29
C ASP A 189 -1.35 5.31 -34.64
N ALA A 190 -1.77 6.56 -34.68
CA ALA A 190 -2.34 7.18 -35.88
C ALA A 190 -1.29 7.46 -36.97
N THR A 191 0.00 7.43 -36.63
CA THR A 191 1.12 7.65 -37.58
C THR A 191 1.58 6.33 -38.21
N THR A 192 1.69 5.27 -37.41
CA THR A 192 2.32 4.01 -37.80
C THR A 192 1.34 2.85 -38.00
N GLY A 193 0.12 2.96 -37.51
CA GLY A 193 -0.86 1.86 -37.47
C GLY A 193 -0.53 0.79 -36.42
N ARG A 194 0.41 1.04 -35.52
CA ARG A 194 0.77 0.10 -34.47
C ARG A 194 -0.31 0.03 -33.42
N LEU A 195 -0.68 -1.19 -33.01
CA LEU A 195 -1.54 -1.39 -31.83
C LEU A 195 -0.76 -0.94 -30.58
N ILE A 196 -1.31 0.01 -29.81
CA ILE A 196 -0.70 0.59 -28.61
C ILE A 196 -1.24 -0.08 -27.35
N GLU A 197 -2.57 -0.17 -27.24
CA GLU A 197 -3.25 -0.72 -26.05
C GLU A 197 -4.56 -1.40 -26.43
N VAL A 198 -4.92 -2.44 -25.69
CA VAL A 198 -6.31 -2.96 -25.65
C VAL A 198 -6.72 -3.11 -24.20
N ARG A 199 -7.73 -2.33 -23.79
CA ARG A 199 -8.27 -2.32 -22.43
C ARG A 199 -9.70 -2.85 -22.42
N ASP A 200 -10.01 -3.69 -21.44
CA ASP A 200 -11.36 -4.15 -21.21
C ASP A 200 -12.22 -3.08 -20.50
N LEU A 201 -13.45 -2.91 -20.96
CA LEU A 201 -14.43 -1.96 -20.43
C LEU A 201 -15.70 -2.66 -19.93
N VAL A 202 -15.62 -3.95 -19.61
CA VAL A 202 -16.80 -4.73 -19.20
C VAL A 202 -17.37 -4.21 -17.89
N ALA A 203 -18.68 -4.07 -17.83
CA ALA A 203 -19.42 -3.93 -16.59
C ALA A 203 -19.63 -5.33 -16.00
N TYR A 204 -18.97 -5.62 -14.90
CA TYR A 204 -19.06 -6.91 -14.22
C TYR A 204 -20.44 -7.16 -13.64
N ALA A 205 -20.81 -8.45 -13.57
CA ALA A 205 -22.00 -8.90 -12.88
C ALA A 205 -21.72 -9.02 -11.37
N ARG A 206 -22.79 -8.99 -10.57
CA ARG A 206 -22.72 -9.23 -9.12
C ARG A 206 -23.28 -10.59 -8.77
N GLY A 207 -22.67 -11.22 -7.78
CA GLY A 207 -23.15 -12.47 -7.20
C GLY A 207 -23.07 -12.43 -5.68
N LYS A 208 -23.45 -13.53 -5.05
CA LYS A 208 -23.37 -13.72 -3.60
C LYS A 208 -22.66 -15.02 -3.31
N GLY A 209 -21.74 -14.97 -2.35
CA GLY A 209 -20.99 -16.13 -1.89
C GLY A 209 -21.10 -16.37 -0.38
N SER A 210 -20.46 -17.42 0.07
CA SER A 210 -20.17 -17.64 1.48
C SER A 210 -18.75 -18.11 1.63
N VAL A 211 -18.01 -17.52 2.58
CA VAL A 211 -16.57 -17.75 2.80
C VAL A 211 -16.24 -17.79 4.28
N PHE A 212 -15.10 -18.32 4.66
CA PHE A 212 -14.40 -17.99 5.89
C PHE A 212 -13.58 -16.70 5.67
N ASP A 213 -13.33 -15.89 6.72
CA ASP A 213 -12.54 -14.65 6.62
C ASP A 213 -11.71 -14.43 7.91
N PRO A 214 -10.42 -14.88 7.98
CA PRO A 214 -9.74 -15.71 6.98
C PRO A 214 -10.07 -17.21 7.10
N ASN A 215 -10.23 -17.71 8.32
CA ASN A 215 -10.55 -19.10 8.65
C ASN A 215 -11.32 -19.18 9.98
N PRO A 216 -11.91 -20.34 10.31
CA PRO A 216 -12.76 -20.46 11.51
C PRO A 216 -12.02 -20.21 12.84
N ILE A 217 -10.75 -20.63 12.95
CA ILE A 217 -9.95 -20.48 14.17
C ILE A 217 -9.62 -19.01 14.43
N VAL A 218 -9.10 -18.30 13.45
CA VAL A 218 -8.75 -16.88 13.58
C VAL A 218 -9.99 -16.05 13.88
N SER A 219 -11.08 -16.26 13.13
CA SER A 219 -12.29 -15.45 13.22
C SER A 219 -13.14 -15.73 14.46
N SER A 220 -13.01 -16.87 15.11
CA SER A 220 -13.72 -17.20 16.36
C SER A 220 -12.84 -17.16 17.61
N GLY A 221 -11.54 -17.38 17.46
CA GLY A 221 -10.60 -17.62 18.56
C GLY A 221 -10.74 -19.01 19.21
N ASP A 222 -11.52 -19.90 18.62
CA ASP A 222 -11.75 -21.25 19.12
C ASP A 222 -10.75 -22.24 18.52
N LEU A 223 -9.75 -22.61 19.31
CA LEU A 223 -8.69 -23.54 18.91
C LEU A 223 -9.17 -25.01 18.88
N THR A 224 -10.39 -25.32 19.26
CA THR A 224 -10.94 -26.70 19.23
C THR A 224 -11.52 -27.06 17.86
N LEU A 225 -11.75 -26.07 17.00
CA LEU A 225 -12.26 -26.28 15.65
C LEU A 225 -11.22 -27.01 14.78
N SER A 226 -11.69 -27.89 13.90
CA SER A 226 -10.86 -28.66 12.97
C SER A 226 -11.64 -29.06 11.72
N SER A 227 -10.97 -29.65 10.74
CA SER A 227 -11.63 -30.22 9.57
C SER A 227 -12.68 -31.28 9.91
N LYS A 228 -12.57 -31.92 11.07
CA LYS A 228 -13.51 -32.94 11.58
C LYS A 228 -14.76 -32.33 12.24
N THR A 229 -14.76 -31.03 12.55
CA THR A 229 -15.92 -30.34 13.14
C THR A 229 -17.15 -30.47 12.22
N PRO A 230 -18.36 -30.74 12.78
CA PRO A 230 -19.58 -30.91 12.00
C PRO A 230 -19.88 -29.72 11.08
N ALA A 231 -20.38 -30.02 9.87
CA ALA A 231 -20.70 -29.00 8.87
C ALA A 231 -21.65 -27.89 9.39
N ALA A 232 -22.60 -28.23 10.25
CA ALA A 232 -23.52 -27.26 10.85
C ALA A 232 -22.77 -26.21 11.68
N THR A 233 -21.79 -26.63 12.49
CA THR A 233 -20.93 -25.74 13.29
C THR A 233 -20.06 -24.88 12.38
N LEU A 234 -19.34 -25.49 11.44
CA LEU A 234 -18.49 -24.74 10.49
C LEU A 234 -19.31 -23.73 9.66
N ASN A 235 -20.53 -24.08 9.29
CA ASN A 235 -21.42 -23.19 8.55
C ASN A 235 -21.81 -21.93 9.34
N ALA A 236 -21.77 -21.95 10.66
CA ALA A 236 -22.02 -20.78 11.50
C ALA A 236 -20.87 -19.76 11.45
N HIS A 237 -19.64 -20.18 11.09
CA HIS A 237 -18.48 -19.32 10.94
C HIS A 237 -18.33 -18.71 9.53
N ARG A 238 -19.21 -19.08 8.59
CA ARG A 238 -19.17 -18.48 7.25
C ARG A 238 -19.75 -17.07 7.24
N LEU A 239 -19.10 -16.18 6.50
CA LEU A 239 -19.63 -14.87 6.16
C LEU A 239 -20.36 -14.92 4.82
N ARG A 240 -21.46 -14.17 4.71
CA ARG A 240 -22.10 -13.88 3.43
C ARG A 240 -21.40 -12.68 2.81
N VAL A 241 -20.99 -12.84 1.54
CA VAL A 241 -20.22 -11.84 0.82
C VAL A 241 -20.84 -11.53 -0.53
N GLU A 242 -20.63 -10.30 -1.00
CA GLU A 242 -20.93 -9.92 -2.40
C GLU A 242 -19.72 -10.26 -3.27
N LEU A 243 -19.99 -10.86 -4.42
CA LEU A 243 -19.01 -11.10 -5.49
C LEU A 243 -19.22 -10.02 -6.54
N GLU A 244 -18.42 -8.97 -6.51
CA GLU A 244 -18.71 -7.72 -7.21
C GLU A 244 -18.25 -7.70 -8.67
N ARG A 245 -17.32 -8.58 -9.04
CA ARG A 245 -16.59 -8.53 -10.31
C ARG A 245 -16.65 -9.82 -11.12
N LEU A 246 -17.78 -10.49 -11.08
CA LEU A 246 -18.01 -11.64 -11.94
C LEU A 246 -18.10 -11.22 -13.40
N ASP A 247 -17.50 -11.96 -14.30
CA ASP A 247 -17.71 -11.79 -15.74
C ASP A 247 -19.19 -11.98 -16.05
N PRO A 248 -19.73 -11.21 -17.01
CA PRO A 248 -21.12 -11.40 -17.44
C PRO A 248 -21.37 -12.82 -17.91
N ALA A 249 -22.57 -13.34 -17.60
CA ALA A 249 -22.96 -14.68 -18.00
C ALA A 249 -22.74 -14.91 -19.51
N PRO A 250 -22.10 -16.01 -19.92
CA PRO A 250 -21.98 -16.39 -21.31
C PRO A 250 -23.35 -16.78 -21.91
N ALA A 251 -23.36 -17.32 -23.14
CA ALA A 251 -24.59 -17.60 -23.87
C ALA A 251 -25.52 -18.64 -23.19
N ASP A 252 -25.01 -19.44 -22.27
CA ASP A 252 -25.80 -20.37 -21.45
C ASP A 252 -26.56 -19.70 -20.30
N GLY A 253 -26.38 -18.38 -20.10
CA GLY A 253 -27.04 -17.60 -19.06
C GLY A 253 -26.56 -17.86 -17.64
N ARG A 254 -25.49 -18.65 -17.46
CA ARG A 254 -24.98 -19.04 -16.15
C ARG A 254 -23.69 -18.27 -15.81
N LEU A 255 -23.70 -17.58 -14.68
CA LEU A 255 -22.50 -16.96 -14.11
C LEU A 255 -21.52 -18.04 -13.63
N ARG A 256 -20.25 -17.73 -13.73
CA ARG A 256 -19.11 -18.50 -13.23
C ARG A 256 -18.30 -17.68 -12.26
N LEU A 257 -17.43 -18.31 -11.50
CA LEU A 257 -16.45 -17.63 -10.66
C LEU A 257 -15.25 -17.19 -11.52
N ASP A 258 -15.56 -16.40 -12.55
CA ASP A 258 -14.63 -15.77 -13.47
C ASP A 258 -14.76 -14.26 -13.34
N GLY A 259 -13.66 -13.55 -13.28
CA GLY A 259 -13.67 -12.10 -13.11
C GLY A 259 -12.43 -11.39 -13.62
N ALA A 260 -12.31 -10.12 -13.22
CA ALA A 260 -11.23 -9.25 -13.69
C ALA A 260 -9.85 -9.79 -13.36
N TRP A 261 -9.67 -10.36 -12.19
CA TRP A 261 -8.35 -10.68 -11.64
C TRP A 261 -8.13 -12.15 -11.33
N VAL A 262 -9.19 -12.94 -11.31
CA VAL A 262 -9.12 -14.37 -11.09
C VAL A 262 -10.21 -15.07 -11.86
N HIS A 263 -9.93 -16.27 -12.34
CA HIS A 263 -10.89 -17.21 -12.89
C HIS A 263 -10.60 -18.60 -12.37
N MET A 264 -11.66 -19.31 -12.00
CA MET A 264 -11.53 -20.71 -11.61
C MET A 264 -11.27 -21.55 -12.85
N GLU A 265 -10.28 -22.40 -12.79
CA GLU A 265 -9.91 -23.32 -13.88
C GLU A 265 -9.32 -24.59 -13.29
N ASP A 266 -9.99 -25.71 -13.47
CA ASP A 266 -9.48 -27.03 -13.11
C ASP A 266 -8.36 -27.44 -14.09
N PHE A 267 -7.10 -27.16 -13.76
CA PHE A 267 -5.93 -27.44 -14.62
C PHE A 267 -4.96 -28.49 -14.04
N VAL A 268 -5.09 -28.84 -12.76
CA VAL A 268 -4.38 -29.93 -12.10
C VAL A 268 -5.39 -31.01 -11.72
N LYS A 269 -4.96 -32.23 -11.45
CA LYS A 269 -5.85 -33.30 -10.97
C LYS A 269 -6.14 -33.12 -9.47
N PRO A 270 -7.30 -33.61 -8.96
CA PRO A 270 -8.38 -34.31 -9.67
C PRO A 270 -9.18 -33.37 -10.57
N LYS A 271 -9.76 -33.92 -11.66
CA LYS A 271 -10.60 -33.17 -12.60
C LYS A 271 -12.03 -33.04 -12.07
N LEU A 272 -12.44 -31.82 -11.73
CA LEU A 272 -13.72 -31.48 -11.13
C LEU A 272 -14.50 -30.47 -11.98
N VAL A 273 -15.78 -30.35 -11.72
CA VAL A 273 -16.64 -29.39 -12.44
C VAL A 273 -16.78 -28.12 -11.60
N GLU A 274 -16.39 -27.01 -12.18
CA GLU A 274 -16.51 -25.69 -11.58
C GLU A 274 -17.99 -25.32 -11.32
N PRO A 275 -18.32 -24.67 -10.20
CA PRO A 275 -19.68 -24.28 -9.90
C PRO A 275 -20.19 -23.17 -10.85
N THR A 276 -21.45 -23.30 -11.28
CA THR A 276 -22.12 -22.27 -12.08
C THR A 276 -23.46 -21.88 -11.47
N SER A 277 -23.90 -20.63 -11.65
CA SER A 277 -25.16 -20.14 -11.10
C SER A 277 -25.96 -19.32 -12.11
N PRO A 278 -27.25 -19.58 -12.31
CA PRO A 278 -28.10 -18.74 -13.17
C PRO A 278 -28.44 -17.39 -12.50
N THR A 279 -28.28 -17.28 -11.19
CA THR A 279 -28.68 -16.09 -10.39
C THR A 279 -27.51 -15.42 -9.71
N GLY A 280 -26.26 -15.93 -9.86
CA GLY A 280 -25.09 -15.44 -9.14
C GLY A 280 -25.00 -15.90 -7.69
N HIS A 281 -25.81 -16.85 -7.24
CA HIS A 281 -25.75 -17.38 -5.88
C HIS A 281 -24.77 -18.57 -5.81
N PHE A 282 -23.62 -18.34 -5.15
CA PHE A 282 -22.56 -19.30 -4.91
C PHE A 282 -22.41 -19.56 -3.40
N VAL A 283 -23.50 -19.98 -2.78
CA VAL A 283 -23.59 -20.14 -1.34
C VAL A 283 -23.59 -21.64 -1.03
N PHE A 284 -22.46 -22.16 -0.61
CA PHE A 284 -22.24 -23.59 -0.35
C PHE A 284 -21.97 -23.87 1.12
N SER A 285 -22.16 -25.12 1.55
CA SER A 285 -21.71 -25.60 2.86
C SER A 285 -20.18 -25.56 2.95
N ALA A 286 -19.63 -25.30 4.13
CA ALA A 286 -18.20 -25.24 4.36
C ALA A 286 -17.45 -26.56 4.03
N LYS A 287 -18.16 -27.68 4.01
CA LYS A 287 -17.62 -29.00 3.59
C LYS A 287 -17.94 -29.37 2.15
N SER A 288 -18.42 -28.43 1.34
CA SER A 288 -18.63 -28.64 -0.09
C SER A 288 -17.39 -28.23 -0.85
N ARG A 289 -16.99 -29.04 -1.83
CA ARG A 289 -15.89 -28.69 -2.75
C ARG A 289 -16.11 -27.34 -3.43
N SER A 290 -17.32 -27.03 -3.85
CA SER A 290 -17.65 -25.72 -4.43
C SER A 290 -17.51 -24.54 -3.45
N PHE A 291 -17.37 -24.79 -2.14
CA PHE A 291 -17.03 -23.77 -1.17
C PHE A 291 -15.58 -23.27 -1.38
N LEU A 292 -14.67 -24.17 -1.73
CA LEU A 292 -13.26 -23.87 -1.99
C LEU A 292 -13.10 -22.95 -3.19
N ASP A 293 -13.92 -23.16 -4.26
CA ASP A 293 -13.94 -22.26 -5.42
C ASP A 293 -14.34 -20.83 -5.01
N VAL A 294 -15.33 -20.70 -4.13
CA VAL A 294 -15.78 -19.37 -3.65
C VAL A 294 -14.72 -18.73 -2.77
N MET A 295 -14.06 -19.50 -1.90
CA MET A 295 -12.95 -19.03 -1.06
C MET A 295 -11.83 -18.45 -1.92
N ALA A 296 -11.30 -19.23 -2.86
CA ALA A 296 -10.21 -18.81 -3.73
C ALA A 296 -10.60 -17.56 -4.55
N TYR A 297 -11.78 -17.61 -5.21
CA TYR A 297 -12.27 -16.47 -5.99
C TYR A 297 -12.35 -15.19 -5.16
N PHE A 298 -13.07 -15.23 -4.05
CA PHE A 298 -13.36 -14.04 -3.24
C PHE A 298 -12.11 -13.41 -2.66
N HIS A 299 -11.21 -14.21 -2.06
CA HIS A 299 -10.04 -13.68 -1.39
C HIS A 299 -9.02 -13.12 -2.36
N ILE A 300 -8.83 -13.74 -3.52
CA ILE A 300 -7.96 -13.21 -4.58
C ILE A 300 -8.54 -11.93 -5.17
N ASP A 301 -9.82 -11.92 -5.54
CA ASP A 301 -10.49 -10.76 -6.13
C ASP A 301 -10.50 -9.56 -5.18
N ARG A 302 -10.83 -9.77 -3.91
CA ARG A 302 -10.84 -8.75 -2.86
C ARG A 302 -9.44 -8.19 -2.59
N PHE A 303 -8.44 -9.06 -2.47
CA PHE A 303 -7.07 -8.61 -2.21
C PHE A 303 -6.48 -7.86 -3.41
N GLN A 304 -6.74 -8.31 -4.62
CA GLN A 304 -6.28 -7.59 -5.81
C GLN A 304 -6.96 -6.22 -5.94
N GLN A 305 -8.24 -6.10 -5.58
CA GLN A 305 -8.88 -4.79 -5.48
C GLN A 305 -8.16 -3.89 -4.48
N TYR A 306 -7.84 -4.41 -3.30
CA TYR A 306 -7.10 -3.69 -2.27
C TYR A 306 -5.73 -3.20 -2.79
N VAL A 307 -4.98 -4.04 -3.50
CA VAL A 307 -3.71 -3.66 -4.13
C VAL A 307 -3.89 -2.50 -5.13
N GLN A 308 -4.95 -2.54 -5.93
CA GLN A 308 -5.22 -1.55 -6.97
C GLN A 308 -5.71 -0.21 -6.39
N THR A 309 -6.65 -0.27 -5.44
CA THR A 309 -7.38 0.93 -4.97
C THR A 309 -6.78 1.51 -3.70
N GLU A 310 -6.55 0.69 -2.68
CA GLU A 310 -6.07 1.18 -1.38
C GLU A 310 -4.57 1.41 -1.38
N LEU A 311 -3.80 0.48 -1.94
CA LEU A 311 -2.36 0.65 -2.08
C LEU A 311 -1.96 1.55 -3.26
N GLY A 312 -2.90 1.89 -4.17
CA GLY A 312 -2.63 2.74 -5.31
C GLY A 312 -1.61 2.15 -6.29
N LEU A 313 -1.66 0.84 -6.53
CA LEU A 313 -0.77 0.11 -7.43
C LEU A 313 -1.55 -0.51 -8.61
N PRO A 314 -2.12 0.31 -9.52
CA PRO A 314 -3.09 -0.14 -10.53
C PRO A 314 -2.51 -1.12 -11.56
N ASP A 315 -1.19 -1.12 -11.75
CA ASP A 315 -0.53 -2.01 -12.70
C ASP A 315 -0.03 -3.32 -12.08
N MET A 316 -0.03 -3.42 -10.75
CA MET A 316 0.46 -4.58 -10.04
C MET A 316 -0.56 -5.74 -10.10
N GLY A 317 -0.15 -6.87 -10.67
CA GLY A 317 -1.03 -8.05 -10.76
C GLY A 317 -2.31 -7.86 -11.60
N SER A 318 -2.35 -6.84 -12.48
CA SER A 318 -3.54 -6.46 -13.25
C SER A 318 -4.02 -7.49 -14.30
N SER A 319 -3.41 -8.67 -14.40
CA SER A 319 -3.88 -9.79 -15.24
C SER A 319 -4.68 -10.78 -14.40
N SER A 320 -5.75 -11.33 -14.99
CA SER A 320 -6.47 -12.43 -14.38
C SER A 320 -5.56 -13.66 -14.24
N VAL A 321 -5.48 -14.20 -13.03
CA VAL A 321 -4.79 -15.45 -12.72
C VAL A 321 -5.81 -16.59 -12.71
N ARG A 322 -5.42 -17.77 -13.18
CA ARG A 322 -6.22 -18.97 -13.00
C ARG A 322 -5.96 -19.58 -11.62
N ALA A 323 -6.98 -20.09 -10.99
CA ALA A 323 -6.90 -20.78 -9.71
C ALA A 323 -7.65 -22.10 -9.76
N ASP A 324 -6.98 -23.15 -9.28
CA ASP A 324 -7.50 -24.50 -9.11
C ASP A 324 -7.55 -24.81 -7.61
N PRO A 325 -8.71 -24.64 -6.96
CA PRO A 325 -8.83 -24.79 -5.51
C PRO A 325 -8.84 -26.25 -5.03
N GLN A 326 -8.67 -27.22 -5.94
CA GLN A 326 -8.77 -28.66 -5.67
C GLN A 326 -7.77 -29.43 -6.55
N GLY A 327 -6.54 -28.93 -6.60
CA GLY A 327 -5.48 -29.44 -7.46
C GLY A 327 -4.47 -30.33 -6.73
N GLU A 328 -3.20 -30.11 -7.01
CA GLU A 328 -2.01 -30.79 -6.45
C GLU A 328 -2.06 -32.33 -6.49
N ASN A 329 -2.83 -32.89 -7.45
CA ASN A 329 -3.08 -34.34 -7.59
C ASN A 329 -3.72 -34.94 -6.32
N GLY A 330 -4.44 -34.15 -5.52
CA GLY A 330 -5.05 -34.57 -4.26
C GLY A 330 -4.05 -34.68 -3.10
N ALA A 331 -2.83 -34.21 -3.28
CA ALA A 331 -1.82 -34.13 -2.21
C ALA A 331 -2.08 -32.93 -1.27
N ASP A 332 -1.39 -32.93 -0.14
CA ASP A 332 -1.25 -31.80 0.75
C ASP A 332 -0.24 -30.79 0.17
N GLY A 333 -0.46 -29.49 0.41
CA GLY A 333 0.36 -28.39 -0.08
C GLY A 333 -0.21 -27.67 -1.31
N SER A 334 0.27 -26.45 -1.53
CA SER A 334 -0.20 -25.56 -2.57
C SER A 334 0.95 -24.97 -3.38
N THR A 335 0.65 -24.43 -4.56
CA THR A 335 1.63 -23.77 -5.42
C THR A 335 1.05 -22.51 -6.04
N GLY A 336 1.85 -21.44 -6.09
CA GLY A 336 1.48 -20.16 -6.68
C GLY A 336 2.52 -19.59 -7.62
N GLY A 337 2.09 -18.75 -8.58
CA GLY A 337 2.97 -18.03 -9.49
C GLY A 337 2.31 -17.62 -10.80
N ALA A 338 3.12 -17.18 -11.77
CA ALA A 338 2.66 -16.70 -13.07
C ALA A 338 1.84 -17.72 -13.88
N ASN A 339 1.99 -19.01 -13.60
CA ASN A 339 1.30 -20.07 -14.31
C ASN A 339 -0.08 -20.43 -13.73
N GLY A 340 -0.44 -19.85 -12.60
CA GLY A 340 -1.68 -20.10 -11.87
C GLY A 340 -1.43 -20.46 -10.42
N LEU A 341 -2.51 -20.64 -9.68
CA LEU A 341 -2.52 -21.06 -8.28
C LEU A 341 -3.21 -22.42 -8.21
N SER A 342 -2.62 -23.35 -7.49
CA SER A 342 -3.18 -24.70 -7.29
C SER A 342 -3.14 -25.03 -5.79
N PHE A 343 -4.25 -25.51 -5.24
CA PHE A 343 -4.41 -25.77 -3.81
C PHE A 343 -4.70 -27.26 -3.59
N GLY A 344 -4.06 -27.83 -2.58
CA GLY A 344 -4.21 -29.24 -2.24
C GLY A 344 -5.50 -29.56 -1.49
N GLU A 345 -5.92 -30.83 -1.59
CA GLU A 345 -7.03 -31.42 -0.82
C GLU A 345 -6.52 -32.40 0.25
N GLY A 346 -5.21 -32.64 0.32
CA GLY A 346 -4.61 -33.53 1.33
C GLY A 346 -4.66 -32.89 2.71
N GLY A 347 -4.93 -33.68 3.73
CA GLY A 347 -5.02 -33.12 5.07
C GLY A 347 -6.28 -32.29 5.30
N VAL A 348 -6.14 -31.00 5.48
CA VAL A 348 -7.20 -29.99 5.43
C VAL A 348 -7.16 -29.34 4.05
N ASP A 349 -8.32 -29.10 3.44
CA ASP A 349 -8.35 -28.46 2.13
C ASP A 349 -7.72 -27.05 2.20
N ASP A 350 -6.56 -26.83 1.56
CA ASP A 350 -5.75 -25.61 1.62
C ASP A 350 -6.55 -24.35 1.25
N ALA A 351 -7.37 -24.44 0.18
CA ALA A 351 -8.21 -23.32 -0.25
C ALA A 351 -9.29 -22.93 0.77
N SER A 352 -9.51 -23.72 1.82
CA SER A 352 -10.42 -23.37 2.92
C SER A 352 -9.79 -22.42 3.95
N ASP A 353 -8.47 -22.21 3.92
CA ASP A 353 -7.75 -21.19 4.68
C ASP A 353 -7.36 -20.01 3.79
N ALA A 354 -7.98 -18.86 3.98
CA ALA A 354 -7.70 -17.68 3.17
C ALA A 354 -6.27 -17.14 3.36
N MET A 355 -5.59 -17.52 4.44
CA MET A 355 -4.17 -17.16 4.62
C MET A 355 -3.29 -17.92 3.63
N ILE A 356 -3.60 -19.19 3.34
CA ILE A 356 -2.93 -19.96 2.28
C ILE A 356 -3.27 -19.37 0.91
N VAL A 357 -4.54 -19.06 0.66
CA VAL A 357 -4.96 -18.43 -0.60
C VAL A 357 -4.17 -17.15 -0.88
N LEU A 358 -3.94 -16.29 0.12
CA LEU A 358 -3.16 -15.08 -0.05
C LEU A 358 -1.66 -15.32 -0.12
N HIS A 359 -1.15 -16.35 0.55
CA HIS A 359 0.24 -16.76 0.42
C HIS A 359 0.56 -17.12 -1.04
N GLU A 360 -0.20 -18.03 -1.64
CA GLU A 360 0.00 -18.43 -3.04
C GLU A 360 -0.22 -17.27 -4.01
N TYR A 361 -1.18 -16.39 -3.72
CA TYR A 361 -1.35 -15.17 -4.49
C TYR A 361 -0.17 -14.20 -4.35
N GLY A 362 0.54 -14.21 -3.24
CA GLY A 362 1.78 -13.48 -3.02
C GLY A 362 2.85 -13.86 -4.05
N HIS A 363 3.02 -15.13 -4.35
CA HIS A 363 3.93 -15.60 -5.41
C HIS A 363 3.53 -15.08 -6.80
N PHE A 364 2.23 -15.02 -7.11
CA PHE A 364 1.75 -14.39 -8.33
C PHE A 364 2.10 -12.89 -8.38
N LEU A 365 1.98 -12.17 -7.27
CA LEU A 365 2.37 -10.76 -7.20
C LEU A 365 3.87 -10.55 -7.37
N GLN A 366 4.72 -11.43 -6.82
CA GLN A 366 6.16 -11.40 -7.05
C GLN A 366 6.50 -11.55 -8.53
N ASP A 367 5.87 -12.49 -9.21
CA ASP A 367 6.05 -12.66 -10.66
C ASP A 367 5.52 -11.45 -11.44
N ALA A 368 4.40 -10.85 -11.01
CA ALA A 368 3.84 -9.65 -11.61
C ALA A 368 4.73 -8.42 -11.41
N ALA A 369 5.44 -8.32 -10.30
CA ALA A 369 6.44 -7.29 -10.05
C ALA A 369 7.72 -7.46 -10.89
N LYS A 370 7.79 -8.50 -11.72
CA LYS A 370 8.95 -8.91 -12.56
C LYS A 370 10.15 -9.40 -11.77
N SER A 371 9.99 -9.63 -10.51
CA SER A 371 11.08 -10.16 -9.74
C SER A 371 11.46 -11.56 -10.24
N GLY A 372 10.53 -12.30 -10.87
CA GLY A 372 10.78 -13.70 -11.26
C GLY A 372 11.24 -14.52 -10.08
N SER A 373 11.01 -13.99 -8.89
CA SER A 373 11.63 -14.36 -7.64
C SER A 373 11.00 -15.62 -7.04
N ALA A 374 9.83 -16.01 -7.53
CA ALA A 374 9.14 -17.19 -7.02
C ALA A 374 10.00 -18.48 -7.08
N ASN A 375 10.90 -18.58 -8.06
CA ASN A 375 11.72 -19.80 -8.23
C ASN A 375 13.16 -19.67 -7.70
N GLY A 376 13.61 -18.50 -7.28
CA GLY A 376 15.04 -18.28 -6.94
C GLY A 376 15.31 -17.88 -5.49
N ASN A 377 14.31 -17.40 -4.76
CA ASN A 377 14.51 -16.82 -3.43
C ASN A 377 14.16 -17.76 -2.27
N PHE A 378 13.90 -19.02 -2.56
CA PHE A 378 13.56 -20.01 -1.54
C PHE A 378 14.69 -20.20 -0.52
N SER A 379 15.93 -20.25 -0.99
CA SER A 379 17.10 -20.45 -0.11
C SER A 379 17.34 -19.28 0.86
N SER A 380 16.97 -18.06 0.51
CA SER A 380 17.06 -16.89 1.39
C SER A 380 15.84 -16.69 2.30
N GLY A 381 14.74 -17.40 2.04
CA GLY A 381 13.47 -17.26 2.73
C GLY A 381 12.68 -16.00 2.38
N VAL A 382 13.22 -15.08 1.56
CA VAL A 382 12.56 -13.80 1.25
C VAL A 382 11.26 -13.99 0.50
N SER A 383 11.19 -14.96 -0.43
CA SER A 383 9.98 -15.21 -1.21
C SER A 383 8.84 -15.72 -0.32
N GLU A 384 9.10 -16.78 0.42
CA GLU A 384 8.14 -17.37 1.36
C GLU A 384 7.70 -16.38 2.42
N GLY A 385 8.69 -15.68 3.02
CA GLY A 385 8.43 -14.70 4.06
C GLY A 385 7.65 -13.46 3.57
N PHE A 386 7.76 -13.10 2.29
CA PHE A 386 6.89 -12.09 1.69
C PHE A 386 5.44 -12.56 1.63
N CYS A 387 5.20 -13.78 1.17
CA CYS A 387 3.87 -14.35 1.03
C CYS A 387 3.20 -14.54 2.39
N ASP A 388 3.95 -15.07 3.36
CA ASP A 388 3.52 -15.18 4.76
C ASP A 388 3.18 -13.81 5.35
N PHE A 389 4.02 -12.80 5.13
CA PHE A 389 3.79 -11.45 5.62
C PHE A 389 2.53 -10.80 5.05
N LEU A 390 2.26 -10.98 3.74
CA LEU A 390 1.02 -10.46 3.14
C LEU A 390 -0.21 -11.00 3.85
N ALA A 391 -0.26 -12.31 4.09
CA ALA A 391 -1.39 -12.95 4.75
C ALA A 391 -1.48 -12.56 6.23
N ALA A 392 -0.36 -12.56 6.97
CA ALA A 392 -0.32 -12.21 8.38
C ALA A 392 -0.83 -10.78 8.62
N VAL A 393 -0.32 -9.80 7.87
CA VAL A 393 -0.67 -8.39 8.08
C VAL A 393 -2.04 -8.03 7.51
N TYR A 394 -2.44 -8.63 6.38
CA TYR A 394 -3.75 -8.36 5.79
C TYR A 394 -4.90 -8.83 6.67
N TYR A 395 -4.72 -9.93 7.40
CA TYR A 395 -5.73 -10.50 8.30
C TYR A 395 -5.49 -10.22 9.79
N ASP A 396 -4.51 -9.38 10.15
CA ASP A 396 -4.17 -9.12 11.56
C ASP A 396 -5.35 -8.56 12.38
N ASP A 397 -6.24 -7.81 11.76
CA ASP A 397 -7.45 -7.26 12.40
C ASP A 397 -8.60 -8.28 12.56
N LYS A 398 -8.44 -9.51 12.08
CA LYS A 398 -9.45 -10.57 12.09
C LYS A 398 -9.36 -11.52 13.30
N HIS A 399 -8.28 -11.44 14.07
CA HIS A 399 -8.10 -12.29 15.23
C HIS A 399 -9.10 -11.95 16.35
N ALA A 400 -10.10 -12.82 16.54
CA ALA A 400 -11.09 -12.66 17.64
C ALA A 400 -10.44 -12.84 19.02
N ASN A 401 -9.40 -13.68 19.12
CA ASN A 401 -8.59 -13.85 20.31
C ASN A 401 -7.10 -13.73 19.94
N PRO A 402 -6.56 -12.49 19.80
CA PRO A 402 -5.17 -12.29 19.38
C PRO A 402 -4.16 -12.97 20.30
N ALA A 403 -4.41 -13.05 21.59
CA ALA A 403 -3.50 -13.69 22.53
C ALA A 403 -3.27 -15.19 22.25
N ALA A 404 -4.25 -15.85 21.62
CA ALA A 404 -4.17 -17.26 21.32
C ALA A 404 -3.78 -17.57 19.86
N THR A 405 -4.11 -16.66 18.93
CA THR A 405 -4.03 -16.95 17.49
C THR A 405 -3.02 -16.09 16.73
N ARG A 406 -2.69 -14.88 17.22
CA ARG A 406 -1.69 -14.00 16.62
C ARG A 406 -0.29 -14.63 16.76
N GLY A 407 0.54 -14.47 15.75
CA GLY A 407 1.87 -15.12 15.71
C GLY A 407 1.87 -16.50 15.05
N HIS A 408 0.69 -17.05 14.71
CA HIS A 408 0.53 -18.36 14.09
C HIS A 408 -0.14 -18.25 12.72
N MET A 409 0.57 -18.65 11.68
CA MET A 409 0.08 -18.70 10.30
C MET A 409 -0.60 -20.04 10.02
N PHE A 410 -1.61 -20.00 9.13
CA PHE A 410 -2.30 -21.19 8.64
C PHE A 410 -2.90 -22.04 9.78
N SER A 411 -3.45 -21.37 10.80
CA SER A 411 -3.95 -22.05 12.00
C SER A 411 -5.13 -22.99 11.74
N TRP A 412 -5.78 -22.89 10.60
CA TRP A 412 -6.85 -23.80 10.19
C TRP A 412 -6.29 -25.03 9.52
N ASP A 413 -5.43 -24.88 8.54
CA ASP A 413 -4.78 -25.97 7.83
C ASP A 413 -3.69 -26.63 8.71
N GLY A 414 -2.80 -25.84 9.29
CA GLY A 414 -1.80 -26.27 10.27
C GLY A 414 -2.38 -26.48 11.67
N ASN A 415 -3.51 -27.19 11.78
CA ASN A 415 -4.23 -27.38 13.01
C ASN A 415 -3.76 -28.62 13.75
N ALA A 416 -3.31 -28.46 15.00
CA ALA A 416 -2.87 -29.56 15.86
C ALA A 416 -3.95 -30.66 16.07
N ASN A 417 -5.25 -30.32 15.97
CA ASN A 417 -6.34 -31.28 16.09
C ASN A 417 -6.51 -32.17 14.85
N ASP A 418 -5.98 -31.75 13.71
CA ASP A 418 -5.96 -32.53 12.47
C ASP A 418 -4.65 -33.29 12.29
N ALA A 419 -3.57 -32.88 12.97
CA ALA A 419 -2.31 -33.59 13.14
C ALA A 419 -1.48 -33.78 11.84
N PHE A 420 -1.66 -32.95 10.81
CA PHE A 420 -0.88 -33.04 9.59
C PHE A 420 0.43 -32.24 9.69
N TRP A 421 0.36 -30.99 10.10
CA TRP A 421 1.49 -30.11 10.36
C TRP A 421 1.10 -29.01 11.37
N ALA A 422 2.05 -28.13 11.76
CA ALA A 422 1.85 -27.17 12.84
C ALA A 422 1.66 -25.73 12.35
N GLY A 423 1.46 -25.51 11.04
CA GLY A 423 1.46 -24.18 10.45
C GLY A 423 2.86 -23.55 10.51
N ARG A 424 2.91 -22.21 10.30
CA ARG A 424 4.14 -21.40 10.40
C ARG A 424 4.01 -20.34 11.48
N ARG A 425 5.16 -19.78 11.89
CA ARG A 425 5.22 -18.74 12.91
C ARG A 425 5.74 -17.43 12.35
N TYR A 426 5.15 -16.30 12.80
CA TYR A 426 5.64 -14.94 12.51
C TYR A 426 5.98 -14.15 13.78
N ASP A 427 6.40 -14.87 14.83
CA ASP A 427 6.86 -14.33 16.11
C ASP A 427 8.30 -14.76 16.42
N SER A 428 9.07 -15.16 15.39
CA SER A 428 10.47 -15.60 15.58
C SER A 428 11.35 -14.47 16.10
N PRO A 429 12.10 -14.67 17.20
CA PRO A 429 13.05 -13.69 17.73
C PRO A 429 14.40 -13.73 17.00
N LEU A 430 14.61 -14.62 16.07
CA LEU A 430 15.90 -14.84 15.43
C LEU A 430 16.35 -13.64 14.60
N ALA A 431 17.66 -13.45 14.54
CA ALA A 431 18.32 -12.52 13.64
C ALA A 431 18.34 -13.06 12.21
N LEU A 432 18.41 -12.17 11.21
CA LEU A 432 18.47 -12.50 9.77
C LEU A 432 19.90 -12.79 9.28
N SER A 433 20.80 -13.10 10.19
CA SER A 433 22.17 -13.51 9.91
C SER A 433 22.76 -14.34 11.05
N GLY A 434 23.93 -14.92 10.80
CA GLY A 434 24.66 -15.71 11.76
C GLY A 434 24.32 -17.21 11.74
N PRO A 435 25.07 -18.03 12.51
CA PRO A 435 25.00 -19.48 12.39
C PRO A 435 23.60 -20.06 12.59
N ALA A 436 22.80 -19.51 13.51
CA ALA A 436 21.44 -20.00 13.77
C ALA A 436 20.53 -19.80 12.56
N PHE A 437 20.61 -18.65 11.87
CA PHE A 437 19.84 -18.37 10.66
C PHE A 437 20.32 -19.21 9.47
N GLU A 438 21.63 -19.37 9.31
CA GLU A 438 22.18 -20.12 8.16
C GLU A 438 21.82 -21.59 8.16
N LEU A 439 21.57 -22.18 9.33
CA LEU A 439 21.14 -23.57 9.48
C LEU A 439 19.67 -23.83 9.15
N LEU A 440 18.86 -22.76 9.03
CA LEU A 440 17.43 -22.87 8.74
C LEU A 440 17.17 -23.28 7.27
N GLY A 441 16.11 -24.03 7.05
CA GLY A 441 15.52 -24.25 5.72
C GLY A 441 14.83 -23.01 5.17
N GLY A 442 14.48 -23.01 3.88
CA GLY A 442 13.88 -21.87 3.20
C GLY A 442 12.58 -21.36 3.86
N TYR A 443 11.69 -22.24 4.25
CA TYR A 443 10.45 -21.88 4.96
C TYR A 443 10.73 -21.24 6.32
N GLN A 444 11.64 -21.81 7.12
CA GLN A 444 12.00 -21.29 8.42
C GLN A 444 12.71 -19.92 8.31
N LYS A 445 13.55 -19.72 7.29
CA LYS A 445 14.11 -18.39 6.97
C LYS A 445 13.00 -17.42 6.59
N GLY A 446 11.95 -17.89 5.89
CA GLY A 446 10.75 -17.14 5.57
C GLY A 446 10.01 -16.67 6.82
N GLU A 447 9.85 -17.53 7.82
CA GLU A 447 9.26 -17.17 9.12
C GLU A 447 10.04 -16.05 9.82
N VAL A 448 11.38 -16.07 9.78
CA VAL A 448 12.22 -15.01 10.36
C VAL A 448 12.04 -13.69 9.59
N TRP A 449 12.00 -13.75 8.25
CA TRP A 449 11.73 -12.58 7.42
C TRP A 449 10.33 -12.00 7.66
N CYS A 450 9.30 -12.84 7.66
CA CYS A 450 7.92 -12.45 7.99
C CYS A 450 7.84 -11.78 9.37
N SER A 451 8.47 -12.38 10.39
CA SER A 451 8.52 -11.84 11.76
C SER A 451 9.18 -10.45 11.81
N THR A 452 10.23 -10.25 11.03
CA THR A 452 10.93 -8.95 10.93
C THR A 452 10.02 -7.89 10.30
N MET A 453 9.34 -8.22 9.23
CA MET A 453 8.42 -7.30 8.57
C MET A 453 7.15 -7.05 9.40
N PHE A 454 6.71 -8.04 10.18
CA PHE A 454 5.63 -7.88 11.13
C PHE A 454 6.02 -6.97 12.30
N GLU A 455 7.27 -7.03 12.76
CA GLU A 455 7.81 -6.06 13.73
C GLU A 455 7.77 -4.63 13.16
N LEU A 456 8.18 -4.44 11.90
CA LEU A 456 8.08 -3.14 11.24
C LEU A 456 6.62 -2.64 11.20
N TYR A 457 5.68 -3.49 10.83
CA TYR A 457 4.24 -3.17 10.85
C TYR A 457 3.78 -2.71 12.23
N ARG A 458 4.17 -3.40 13.30
CA ARG A 458 3.82 -3.05 14.68
C ARG A 458 4.41 -1.69 15.08
N LYS A 459 5.68 -1.41 14.75
CA LYS A 459 6.33 -0.12 14.99
C LYS A 459 5.67 1.04 14.24
N LEU A 460 5.08 0.79 13.09
CA LEU A 460 4.35 1.77 12.29
C LEU A 460 2.90 1.98 12.75
N GLY A 461 2.47 1.29 13.78
CA GLY A 461 1.16 1.46 14.40
C GLY A 461 0.22 0.27 14.28
N GLY A 462 0.74 -0.91 13.89
CA GLY A 462 -0.05 -2.15 13.81
C GLY A 462 -0.64 -2.61 15.15
N ASP A 463 -0.02 -2.21 16.27
CA ASP A 463 -0.52 -2.49 17.63
C ASP A 463 -1.44 -1.39 18.17
N SER A 464 -1.75 -0.35 17.41
CA SER A 464 -2.62 0.72 17.88
C SER A 464 -4.02 0.23 18.23
N SER A 465 -4.60 0.74 19.29
CA SER A 465 -6.01 0.54 19.64
C SER A 465 -6.94 1.18 18.59
N ARG A 466 -6.44 2.17 17.83
CA ARG A 466 -7.19 2.90 16.81
C ARG A 466 -7.18 2.15 15.48
N ALA A 467 -8.32 1.67 15.02
CA ALA A 467 -8.44 0.92 13.76
C ALA A 467 -7.85 1.68 12.54
N ALA A 468 -8.06 2.99 12.46
CA ALA A 468 -7.53 3.80 11.36
C ALA A 468 -5.99 3.79 11.32
N ARG A 469 -5.31 3.78 12.48
CA ARG A 469 -3.85 3.69 12.57
C ARG A 469 -3.36 2.30 12.16
N ARG A 470 -4.00 1.24 12.65
CA ARG A 470 -3.67 -0.14 12.21
C ARG A 470 -3.81 -0.30 10.70
N THR A 471 -4.91 0.23 10.13
CA THR A 471 -5.14 0.23 8.69
C THR A 471 -4.02 0.98 7.94
N ALA A 472 -3.63 2.16 8.42
CA ALA A 472 -2.55 2.94 7.80
C ALA A 472 -1.21 2.20 7.84
N ALA A 473 -0.87 1.58 8.97
CA ALA A 473 0.35 0.76 9.13
C ALA A 473 0.33 -0.46 8.21
N ARG A 474 -0.81 -1.17 8.13
CA ARG A 474 -1.01 -2.30 7.22
C ARG A 474 -0.79 -1.89 5.76
N ASP A 475 -1.49 -0.84 5.33
CA ASP A 475 -1.45 -0.38 3.93
C ASP A 475 -0.04 0.08 3.56
N LEU A 476 0.65 0.78 4.47
CA LEU A 476 2.02 1.22 4.24
C LEU A 476 2.97 0.04 4.10
N THR A 477 3.01 -0.87 5.08
CA THR A 477 3.98 -1.98 5.08
C THR A 477 3.76 -2.95 3.93
N ILE A 478 2.50 -3.27 3.60
CA ILE A 478 2.20 -4.10 2.43
C ILE A 478 2.63 -3.37 1.14
N ARG A 479 2.33 -2.07 1.00
CA ARG A 479 2.75 -1.30 -0.17
C ARG A 479 4.27 -1.30 -0.34
N LEU A 480 5.01 -0.99 0.73
CA LEU A 480 6.48 -0.98 0.70
C LEU A 480 7.03 -2.32 0.23
N HIS A 481 6.52 -3.43 0.77
CA HIS A 481 7.01 -4.77 0.42
C HIS A 481 6.61 -5.18 -1.00
N VAL A 482 5.38 -4.90 -1.44
CA VAL A 482 4.94 -5.17 -2.83
C VAL A 482 5.79 -4.39 -3.83
N VAL A 483 6.06 -3.10 -3.57
CA VAL A 483 6.90 -2.27 -4.45
C VAL A 483 8.34 -2.75 -4.46
N ALA A 484 8.89 -3.12 -3.30
CA ALA A 484 10.27 -3.61 -3.16
C ALA A 484 10.56 -4.86 -4.00
N ASN A 485 9.57 -5.74 -4.22
CA ASN A 485 9.73 -6.90 -5.11
C ASN A 485 10.09 -6.50 -6.56
N GLY A 486 9.72 -5.30 -6.99
CA GLY A 486 10.14 -4.77 -8.31
C GLY A 486 11.60 -4.27 -8.35
N GLY A 487 12.19 -3.98 -7.20
CA GLY A 487 13.54 -3.45 -7.03
C GLY A 487 14.63 -4.49 -6.83
N VAL A 488 14.28 -5.76 -6.63
CA VAL A 488 15.26 -6.84 -6.38
C VAL A 488 15.56 -7.67 -7.62
N PRO A 489 16.72 -8.39 -7.65
CA PRO A 489 17.04 -9.33 -8.71
C PRO A 489 15.93 -10.39 -8.89
N LYS A 490 15.80 -10.88 -10.13
CA LYS A 490 14.79 -11.91 -10.46
C LYS A 490 15.02 -13.24 -9.75
N GLU A 491 16.27 -13.57 -9.52
CA GLU A 491 16.68 -14.84 -8.93
C GLU A 491 17.62 -14.55 -7.77
N ASN A 492 17.50 -15.34 -6.71
CA ASN A 492 18.40 -15.32 -5.55
C ASN A 492 18.51 -13.96 -4.84
N ALA A 493 17.42 -13.19 -4.75
CA ALA A 493 17.43 -11.98 -3.95
C ALA A 493 17.79 -12.32 -2.48
N SER A 494 18.79 -11.64 -1.97
CA SER A 494 19.20 -11.78 -0.57
C SER A 494 18.30 -10.97 0.35
N VAL A 495 18.33 -11.31 1.64
CA VAL A 495 17.69 -10.55 2.72
C VAL A 495 18.11 -9.07 2.66
N THR A 496 19.40 -8.80 2.43
CA THR A 496 19.95 -7.43 2.32
C THR A 496 19.36 -6.68 1.14
N GLN A 497 19.30 -7.29 -0.04
CA GLN A 497 18.73 -6.65 -1.22
C GLN A 497 17.25 -6.30 -1.05
N MET A 498 16.48 -7.19 -0.42
CA MET A 498 15.07 -6.91 -0.15
C MET A 498 14.92 -5.79 0.88
N ALA A 499 15.72 -5.79 1.94
CA ALA A 499 15.69 -4.74 2.95
C ALA A 499 16.05 -3.37 2.36
N MET A 500 17.08 -3.30 1.50
CA MET A 500 17.42 -2.06 0.77
C MET A 500 16.27 -1.62 -0.15
N ALA A 501 15.66 -2.54 -0.87
CA ALA A 501 14.53 -2.22 -1.76
C ALA A 501 13.30 -1.72 -0.99
N ILE A 502 13.09 -2.14 0.26
CA ILE A 502 12.03 -1.60 1.13
C ILE A 502 12.34 -0.15 1.51
N GLY A 503 13.59 0.19 1.85
CA GLY A 503 14.02 1.58 2.08
C GLY A 503 13.85 2.45 0.83
N GLU A 504 14.23 1.93 -0.35
CA GLU A 504 14.01 2.63 -1.63
C GLU A 504 12.52 2.81 -1.95
N ALA A 505 11.67 1.87 -1.54
CA ALA A 505 10.23 2.01 -1.69
C ALA A 505 9.67 3.14 -0.82
N ASP A 506 10.16 3.32 0.43
CA ASP A 506 9.81 4.46 1.29
C ASP A 506 10.31 5.79 0.71
N ALA A 507 11.52 5.80 0.12
CA ALA A 507 12.09 6.96 -0.56
C ALA A 507 11.35 7.34 -1.88
N SER A 508 10.44 6.51 -2.35
CA SER A 508 9.72 6.68 -3.62
C SER A 508 8.20 6.59 -3.47
N LEU A 509 7.66 6.97 -2.32
CA LEU A 509 6.21 6.98 -2.08
C LEU A 509 5.47 7.94 -3.02
N GLY A 510 6.15 8.99 -3.51
CA GLY A 510 5.63 9.89 -4.53
C GLY A 510 4.42 10.70 -4.05
N GLY A 511 4.36 10.99 -2.74
CA GLY A 511 3.23 11.70 -2.13
C GLY A 511 1.95 10.85 -2.03
N TRP A 512 2.06 9.53 -2.07
CA TRP A 512 0.92 8.62 -1.88
C TRP A 512 0.12 9.02 -0.61
N ARG A 513 0.33 8.47 0.55
CA ARG A 513 -0.31 8.91 1.81
C ARG A 513 0.68 9.61 2.74
N TYR A 514 1.97 9.44 2.46
CA TYR A 514 3.07 9.93 3.27
C TYR A 514 4.14 10.59 2.41
N PRO A 515 4.90 11.54 2.96
CA PRO A 515 6.12 12.05 2.35
C PRO A 515 7.16 10.94 2.15
N ASP A 516 8.00 11.10 1.14
CA ASP A 516 9.15 10.24 0.91
C ASP A 516 10.11 10.27 2.12
N LEU A 517 10.73 9.15 2.43
CA LEU A 517 11.71 8.97 3.53
C LEU A 517 11.15 9.17 4.96
N LEU A 518 9.85 9.34 5.15
CA LEU A 518 9.30 9.59 6.48
C LEU A 518 9.55 8.44 7.47
N HIS A 519 9.61 7.19 6.99
CA HIS A 519 9.71 6.00 7.83
C HIS A 519 11.12 5.40 7.84
N GLN A 520 12.08 6.02 7.15
CA GLN A 520 13.42 5.46 6.93
C GLN A 520 14.10 5.06 8.23
N LYS A 521 14.03 5.90 9.27
CA LYS A 521 14.67 5.59 10.57
C LYS A 521 14.06 4.37 11.26
N VAL A 522 12.74 4.19 11.18
CA VAL A 522 12.06 3.00 11.73
C VAL A 522 12.45 1.74 10.97
N ILE A 523 12.57 1.86 9.65
CA ILE A 523 13.02 0.77 8.75
C ILE A 523 14.45 0.37 9.11
N ASP A 524 15.37 1.33 9.18
CA ASP A 524 16.78 1.11 9.49
C ASP A 524 16.96 0.53 10.90
N ASP A 525 16.25 1.04 11.89
CA ASP A 525 16.25 0.49 13.25
C ASP A 525 15.77 -0.98 13.25
N THR A 526 14.70 -1.28 12.55
CA THR A 526 14.18 -2.65 12.49
C THR A 526 15.18 -3.61 11.86
N PHE A 527 15.74 -3.26 10.71
CA PHE A 527 16.68 -4.12 10.01
C PHE A 527 18.03 -4.24 10.72
N SER A 528 18.52 -3.17 11.33
CA SER A 528 19.77 -3.24 12.12
C SER A 528 19.61 -4.10 13.36
N ARG A 529 18.48 -4.03 14.07
CA ARG A 529 18.19 -4.87 15.24
C ARG A 529 18.04 -6.35 14.89
N ARG A 530 17.45 -6.62 13.73
CA ARG A 530 17.31 -7.96 13.17
C ARG A 530 18.60 -8.46 12.49
N SER A 531 19.69 -7.70 12.60
CA SER A 531 21.00 -8.04 12.06
C SER A 531 20.97 -8.37 10.56
N VAL A 532 20.20 -7.61 9.79
CA VAL A 532 20.22 -7.71 8.32
C VAL A 532 21.63 -7.37 7.85
N PRO A 533 22.31 -8.22 7.09
CA PRO A 533 23.68 -7.93 6.63
C PRO A 533 23.72 -6.62 5.83
N GLY A 534 24.67 -5.75 6.19
CA GLY A 534 24.78 -4.40 5.57
C GLY A 534 23.98 -3.31 6.29
N TYR A 535 23.08 -3.65 7.20
CA TYR A 535 22.41 -2.71 8.10
C TYR A 535 23.12 -2.67 9.45
N ALA A 536 24.08 -1.78 9.59
CA ALA A 536 24.70 -1.51 10.89
C ALA A 536 23.85 -0.48 11.66
N ARG A 537 23.87 -0.53 12.99
CA ARG A 537 23.35 0.58 13.79
C ARG A 537 24.12 1.85 13.42
N PRO A 538 23.44 3.00 13.31
CA PRO A 538 24.12 4.27 13.11
C PRO A 538 25.22 4.45 14.15
N PRO A 539 26.43 4.89 13.76
CA PRO A 539 27.51 5.13 14.73
C PRO A 539 27.12 6.21 15.74
N VAL A 540 26.35 7.20 15.32
CA VAL A 540 25.69 8.23 16.14
C VAL A 540 24.20 8.09 15.96
N ASP A 541 23.45 8.13 17.06
CA ASP A 541 21.98 8.03 17.08
C ASP A 541 21.47 8.83 18.29
N VAL A 542 21.33 10.15 18.07
CA VAL A 542 20.90 11.08 19.13
C VAL A 542 19.38 11.07 19.23
N TYR A 543 18.87 10.99 20.44
CA TYR A 543 17.41 10.91 20.64
C TYR A 543 16.95 11.60 21.93
N VAL A 544 15.66 11.88 21.97
CA VAL A 544 14.93 12.29 23.18
C VAL A 544 13.91 11.21 23.50
N ASP A 545 13.99 10.62 24.68
CA ASP A 545 13.13 9.49 25.05
C ASP A 545 11.66 9.91 25.07
N ASP A 546 10.84 9.25 24.23
CA ASP A 546 9.39 9.44 24.15
C ASP A 546 8.61 8.44 25.04
N GLY A 547 9.33 7.62 25.83
CA GLY A 547 8.80 6.57 26.68
C GLY A 547 8.70 5.20 26.02
N ARG A 548 9.15 5.06 24.76
CA ARG A 548 9.46 3.77 24.13
C ARG A 548 10.96 3.51 24.29
N ALA A 549 11.37 2.29 24.58
CA ALA A 549 12.78 1.97 24.73
C ALA A 549 13.57 2.31 23.46
N GLY A 550 14.51 3.25 23.56
CA GLY A 550 15.34 3.72 22.45
C GLY A 550 14.59 4.50 21.38
N GLY A 551 13.41 5.03 21.68
CA GLY A 551 12.61 5.87 20.76
C GLY A 551 11.73 5.10 19.77
N TYR A 552 11.95 3.80 19.55
CA TYR A 552 11.10 2.97 18.65
C TYR A 552 10.56 1.71 19.32
N GLY A 553 10.74 1.56 20.61
CA GLY A 553 10.53 0.32 21.35
C GLY A 553 11.72 -0.62 21.22
N SER A 554 11.95 -1.42 22.24
CA SER A 554 13.02 -2.41 22.24
C SER A 554 12.44 -3.79 22.02
N VAL A 555 13.03 -4.55 21.12
CA VAL A 555 12.82 -5.99 21.08
C VAL A 555 13.99 -6.61 21.83
N SER A 556 13.72 -7.16 23.01
CA SER A 556 14.77 -7.80 23.84
C SER A 556 15.23 -9.16 23.29
N GLY A 557 14.64 -9.57 22.16
CA GLY A 557 15.01 -10.81 21.46
C GLY A 557 14.35 -12.07 22.02
N GLN A 558 13.41 -11.96 22.97
CA GLN A 558 12.81 -13.14 23.58
C GLN A 558 11.27 -13.26 23.43
N ASP A 559 10.56 -12.16 23.23
CA ASP A 559 9.12 -12.19 23.00
C ASP A 559 8.69 -11.09 22.03
N VAL A 560 8.45 -11.49 20.78
CA VAL A 560 8.05 -10.57 19.71
C VAL A 560 6.70 -9.89 19.99
N PHE A 561 5.83 -10.48 20.81
CA PHE A 561 4.53 -9.92 21.19
C PHE A 561 4.48 -9.34 22.60
N GLY A 562 5.47 -9.62 23.45
CA GLY A 562 5.54 -9.12 24.83
C GLY A 562 6.01 -7.68 24.96
N GLU A 563 6.49 -7.06 23.89
CA GLU A 563 7.06 -5.73 23.91
C GLU A 563 6.15 -4.66 23.34
N THR A 564 6.13 -3.48 23.98
CA THR A 564 5.39 -2.32 23.51
C THR A 564 6.15 -1.63 22.39
N LEU A 565 5.81 -1.94 21.14
CA LEU A 565 6.39 -1.31 19.95
C LEU A 565 5.62 -0.07 19.51
N TRP A 566 4.39 0.10 19.97
CA TRP A 566 3.54 1.26 19.68
C TRP A 566 3.05 1.92 20.97
N LYS A 567 2.88 3.23 20.94
CA LYS A 567 2.34 4.04 22.03
C LYS A 567 1.19 4.91 21.49
N GLU A 568 0.06 4.94 22.18
CA GLU A 568 -1.12 5.68 21.73
C GLU A 568 -1.03 7.19 21.94
N SER A 569 -0.19 7.61 22.89
CA SER A 569 0.07 9.03 23.18
C SER A 569 1.56 9.28 23.19
N HIS A 570 2.01 10.20 22.38
CA HIS A 570 3.38 10.69 22.35
C HIS A 570 3.55 12.04 23.05
N GLY A 571 2.49 12.51 23.74
CA GLY A 571 2.49 13.81 24.45
C GLY A 571 2.99 13.74 25.90
N ASP A 572 3.65 12.67 26.32
CA ASP A 572 4.12 12.43 27.69
C ASP A 572 5.57 12.00 27.75
N ALA A 573 6.38 12.45 26.79
CA ALA A 573 7.81 12.13 26.71
C ALA A 573 8.53 12.38 28.04
N PRO A 574 9.20 11.36 28.62
CA PRO A 574 9.83 11.50 29.95
C PRO A 574 11.07 12.40 29.92
N ASP A 575 11.75 12.48 28.81
CA ASP A 575 12.96 13.29 28.67
C ASP A 575 12.68 14.74 28.19
N VAL A 576 11.40 15.17 28.21
CA VAL A 576 10.99 16.57 28.03
C VAL A 576 10.23 17.01 29.28
N TRP A 577 10.61 18.11 29.92
CA TRP A 577 9.88 18.64 31.07
C TRP A 577 9.85 20.16 31.11
N VAL A 578 8.91 20.71 31.81
CA VAL A 578 8.68 22.14 31.96
C VAL A 578 8.73 22.51 33.43
N ARG A 579 9.31 23.67 33.74
CA ARG A 579 9.39 24.23 35.09
C ARG A 579 9.07 25.71 35.08
N THR A 580 8.60 26.23 36.21
CA THR A 580 8.40 27.67 36.43
C THR A 580 9.69 28.40 36.85
N VAL A 581 10.78 27.64 37.06
CA VAL A 581 12.13 28.19 37.42
C VAL A 581 13.18 27.78 36.36
N ALA A 582 14.15 28.64 36.15
CA ALA A 582 15.20 28.44 35.14
C ALA A 582 16.27 27.37 35.54
N ALA A 583 16.06 26.63 36.61
CA ALA A 583 16.92 25.56 37.05
C ALA A 583 16.41 24.20 36.51
N PRO A 584 17.27 23.36 35.91
CA PRO A 584 16.78 22.19 35.18
C PRO A 584 16.09 21.13 36.07
N GLY A 585 16.54 20.93 37.31
CA GLY A 585 16.03 19.82 38.12
C GLY A 585 16.21 18.48 37.42
N THR A 586 15.22 17.60 37.55
CA THR A 586 15.16 16.29 36.89
C THR A 586 13.82 16.18 36.13
N PRO A 587 13.62 15.19 35.24
CA PRO A 587 12.34 14.94 34.62
C PRO A 587 11.18 14.70 35.59
N ALA A 588 11.47 14.21 36.82
CA ALA A 588 10.45 14.05 37.87
C ALA A 588 9.92 15.40 38.40
N ASP A 589 10.67 16.49 38.20
CA ASP A 589 10.26 17.85 38.59
C ASP A 589 9.37 18.53 37.53
N HIS A 590 8.83 17.78 36.57
CA HIS A 590 7.94 18.31 35.53
C HIS A 590 6.69 18.92 36.13
N GLU A 591 6.44 20.19 35.81
CA GLU A 591 5.22 20.88 36.15
C GLU A 591 4.20 20.75 35.00
N GLY A 592 3.27 19.80 35.13
CA GLY A 592 2.23 19.55 34.12
C GLY A 592 1.24 20.69 33.93
N GLN A 593 1.30 21.70 34.82
CA GLN A 593 0.49 22.90 34.78
C GLN A 593 1.36 24.16 35.04
N VAL A 594 1.21 25.17 34.22
CA VAL A 594 1.89 26.44 34.32
C VAL A 594 0.89 27.61 34.25
N THR A 595 1.26 28.80 34.69
CA THR A 595 0.39 29.96 34.63
C THR A 595 0.64 30.76 33.34
N VAL A 596 -0.44 31.29 32.75
CA VAL A 596 -0.36 32.18 31.57
C VAL A 596 0.37 33.49 31.97
N ASN A 597 1.28 33.91 31.10
CA ASN A 597 2.10 35.13 31.12
C ASN A 597 3.36 35.12 32.00
N PRO A 598 3.50 34.52 33.20
CA PRO A 598 4.87 34.35 33.68
C PRO A 598 5.64 33.35 32.79
N PRO A 599 6.94 33.58 32.56
CA PRO A 599 7.74 32.65 31.78
C PRO A 599 7.86 31.32 32.49
N ALA A 600 7.71 30.24 31.74
CA ALA A 600 8.11 28.88 32.10
C ALA A 600 9.36 28.52 31.30
N PHE A 601 9.99 27.42 31.64
CA PHE A 601 11.24 26.97 31.05
C PHE A 601 11.15 25.53 30.65
N VAL A 602 11.51 25.24 29.40
CA VAL A 602 11.54 23.90 28.85
C VAL A 602 12.94 23.31 28.94
N PHE A 603 13.04 22.10 29.33
CA PHE A 603 14.27 21.33 29.39
C PHE A 603 14.10 20.02 28.65
N ALA A 604 15.15 19.51 28.03
CA ALA A 604 15.20 18.20 27.42
C ALA A 604 16.48 17.46 27.85
N ARG A 605 16.36 16.14 27.98
CA ARG A 605 17.50 15.26 28.11
C ARG A 605 17.75 14.62 26.75
N VAL A 606 18.90 14.93 26.17
CA VAL A 606 19.38 14.32 24.93
C VAL A 606 20.28 13.16 25.22
N ARG A 607 20.05 12.06 24.56
CA ARG A 607 20.80 10.83 24.68
C ARG A 607 21.42 10.44 23.34
N ASN A 608 22.38 9.50 23.37
CA ASN A 608 22.94 8.91 22.18
C ASN A 608 23.05 7.40 22.39
N ARG A 609 22.38 6.62 21.57
CA ARG A 609 22.45 5.16 21.60
C ARG A 609 23.42 4.58 20.57
N GLY A 610 24.10 5.46 19.81
CA GLY A 610 25.15 5.07 18.88
C GLY A 610 26.41 4.55 19.59
N ALA A 611 27.30 3.95 18.82
CA ALA A 611 28.54 3.34 19.31
C ALA A 611 29.66 4.36 19.60
N ILE A 612 29.55 5.56 19.03
CA ILE A 612 30.55 6.64 19.24
C ILE A 612 29.85 7.90 19.74
N ALA A 613 30.60 8.83 20.32
CA ALA A 613 30.09 10.14 20.70
C ALA A 613 29.62 10.91 19.48
N SER A 614 28.55 11.67 19.63
CA SER A 614 28.06 12.56 18.57
C SER A 614 29.06 13.69 18.30
N GLY A 615 29.04 14.24 17.10
CA GLY A 615 29.55 15.56 16.84
C GLY A 615 28.69 16.65 17.51
N SER A 616 28.85 17.89 17.06
CA SER A 616 28.02 18.99 17.55
C SER A 616 26.54 18.72 17.33
N ILE A 617 25.75 18.94 18.39
CA ILE A 617 24.30 18.80 18.33
C ILE A 617 23.62 20.16 18.24
N THR A 618 22.45 20.18 17.59
CA THR A 618 21.50 21.27 17.64
C THR A 618 20.23 20.79 18.32
N VAL A 619 19.73 21.53 19.30
CA VAL A 619 18.46 21.24 19.95
C VAL A 619 17.55 22.43 19.81
N LYS A 620 16.34 22.23 19.32
CA LYS A 620 15.29 23.23 19.20
C LYS A 620 14.07 22.81 19.98
N ALA A 621 13.37 23.78 20.54
CA ALA A 621 12.08 23.53 21.17
C ALA A 621 11.02 24.40 20.51
N PHE A 622 9.81 23.86 20.40
CA PHE A 622 8.65 24.52 19.78
C PHE A 622 7.44 24.37 20.68
N SER A 623 6.53 25.34 20.62
CA SER A 623 5.23 25.23 21.28
C SER A 623 4.07 25.30 20.29
N SER A 624 2.98 24.57 20.58
CA SER A 624 1.73 24.65 19.84
C SER A 624 0.65 25.37 20.66
N ALA A 625 -0.25 26.11 20.00
CA ALA A 625 -1.39 26.76 20.65
C ALA A 625 -2.43 25.73 21.13
N PRO A 626 -3.26 26.04 22.16
CA PRO A 626 -4.37 25.21 22.55
C PRO A 626 -5.36 25.02 21.41
N GLY A 627 -5.78 23.75 21.17
CA GLY A 627 -6.72 23.41 20.09
C GLY A 627 -6.12 23.38 18.69
N SER A 628 -4.82 23.63 18.54
CA SER A 628 -4.11 23.48 17.27
C SER A 628 -4.17 22.03 16.78
N PRO A 629 -4.32 21.78 15.47
CA PRO A 629 -4.17 20.45 14.88
C PRO A 629 -2.73 19.92 14.98
N ARG A 630 -1.73 20.78 15.29
CA ARG A 630 -0.32 20.41 15.47
C ARG A 630 0.35 19.81 14.24
N GLY A 631 -0.04 20.30 13.07
CA GLY A 631 0.64 19.98 11.82
C GLY A 631 2.01 20.64 11.75
N TRP A 632 3.04 19.86 11.43
CA TRP A 632 4.39 20.37 11.22
C TRP A 632 4.54 20.95 9.81
N PRO A 633 5.21 22.10 9.63
CA PRO A 633 5.72 23.03 10.65
C PRO A 633 4.71 24.11 11.09
N ALA A 634 3.57 24.27 10.40
CA ALA A 634 2.74 25.48 10.47
C ALA A 634 2.13 25.77 11.84
N ASP A 635 1.84 24.74 12.65
CA ASP A 635 1.18 24.86 13.94
C ASP A 635 2.17 24.93 15.11
N TRP A 636 3.46 25.06 14.83
CA TRP A 636 4.52 25.07 15.82
C TRP A 636 5.29 26.39 15.76
N THR A 637 5.50 26.99 16.94
CA THR A 637 6.28 28.23 17.11
C THR A 637 7.58 27.88 17.82
N GLU A 638 8.72 28.19 17.20
CA GLU A 638 10.04 27.99 17.79
C GLU A 638 10.22 28.84 19.04
N LEU A 639 10.70 28.23 20.11
CA LEU A 639 11.03 28.94 21.35
C LEU A 639 12.42 29.58 21.24
N PRO A 640 12.67 30.66 21.99
CA PRO A 640 14.00 31.27 22.04
C PRO A 640 15.08 30.24 22.48
N ALA A 641 16.25 30.32 21.87
CA ALA A 641 17.35 29.45 22.25
C ALA A 641 17.73 29.67 23.74
N PRO A 642 18.24 28.65 24.44
CA PRO A 642 18.68 28.76 25.81
C PRO A 642 19.85 29.75 25.92
N PRO A 643 19.92 30.51 27.02
CA PRO A 643 21.05 31.39 27.28
C PRO A 643 22.30 30.49 27.60
N GLY A 644 23.23 30.47 26.68
CA GLY A 644 24.46 29.69 26.85
C GLY A 644 24.81 28.80 25.63
N ALA A 645 25.97 28.19 25.65
CA ALA A 645 26.39 27.29 24.58
C ALA A 645 25.61 25.95 24.65
N MET A 646 25.17 25.48 23.50
CA MET A 646 24.66 24.10 23.38
C MET A 646 25.78 23.11 23.69
N PRO A 647 25.45 21.92 24.23
CA PRO A 647 26.42 20.83 24.32
C PRO A 647 27.01 20.54 22.95
N THR A 648 28.32 20.42 22.88
CA THR A 648 29.02 20.16 21.63
C THR A 648 29.03 18.67 21.26
N THR A 649 28.84 17.79 22.25
CA THR A 649 28.87 16.33 22.05
C THR A 649 27.97 15.63 23.05
N ILE A 650 27.39 14.51 22.64
CA ILE A 650 26.72 13.55 23.52
C ILE A 650 27.53 12.23 23.50
N ALA A 651 27.92 11.78 24.67
CA ALA A 651 28.69 10.55 24.80
C ALA A 651 27.89 9.33 24.27
N ALA A 652 28.62 8.34 23.75
CA ALA A 652 28.05 7.08 23.32
C ALA A 652 27.29 6.35 24.44
N ALA A 653 26.38 5.47 24.10
CA ALA A 653 25.70 4.60 25.05
C ALA A 653 26.73 3.77 25.88
N PRO A 654 26.45 3.51 27.17
CA PRO A 654 25.19 3.72 27.93
C PRO A 654 25.16 5.03 28.76
N ALA A 655 25.66 6.14 28.26
CA ALA A 655 25.68 7.41 28.98
C ALA A 655 24.30 7.92 29.43
N ALA A 656 24.26 8.61 30.56
CA ALA A 656 23.02 9.15 31.14
C ALA A 656 22.31 10.23 30.29
N GLY A 657 22.97 10.73 29.25
CA GLY A 657 22.52 11.85 28.43
C GLY A 657 22.91 13.22 29.03
N VAL A 658 22.61 14.28 28.28
CA VAL A 658 22.89 15.66 28.62
C VAL A 658 21.61 16.45 28.70
N ILE A 659 21.46 17.29 29.73
CA ILE A 659 20.31 18.19 29.87
C ILE A 659 20.58 19.47 29.07
N VAL A 660 19.62 19.83 28.21
CA VAL A 660 19.64 21.04 27.39
C VAL A 660 18.45 21.94 27.79
N GLY A 661 18.68 23.24 27.86
CA GLY A 661 17.74 24.26 28.31
C GLY A 661 18.43 25.20 29.24
N PRO A 662 17.73 26.20 29.85
CA PRO A 662 16.29 26.48 29.72
C PRO A 662 15.91 27.12 28.39
N PHE A 663 14.88 26.59 27.69
CA PHE A 663 14.25 27.30 26.60
C PHE A 663 13.12 28.17 27.20
N PRO A 664 13.20 29.48 27.14
CA PRO A 664 12.15 30.36 27.69
C PRO A 664 10.84 30.18 26.91
N TRP A 665 9.76 29.94 27.63
CA TRP A 665 8.44 29.77 27.06
C TRP A 665 7.41 30.57 27.86
N THR A 666 6.71 31.50 27.21
CA THR A 666 5.65 32.29 27.83
C THR A 666 4.30 31.88 27.22
N PRO A 667 3.52 31.02 27.86
CA PRO A 667 2.19 30.67 27.37
C PRO A 667 1.27 31.89 27.46
N THR A 668 0.69 32.33 26.34
CA THR A 668 -0.19 33.50 26.26
C THR A 668 -1.68 33.12 26.34
N THR A 669 -2.01 31.86 26.16
CA THR A 669 -3.39 31.36 26.10
C THR A 669 -3.56 30.19 27.06
N ALA A 670 -4.66 30.20 27.82
CA ALA A 670 -5.00 29.05 28.67
C ALA A 670 -5.49 27.87 27.84
N GLY A 671 -5.16 26.66 28.28
CA GLY A 671 -5.54 25.40 27.62
C GLY A 671 -4.41 24.38 27.58
N LYS A 672 -4.68 23.25 26.96
CA LYS A 672 -3.71 22.18 26.74
C LYS A 672 -2.84 22.55 25.54
N GLN A 673 -1.56 22.74 25.77
CA GLN A 673 -0.53 23.05 24.78
C GLN A 673 0.45 21.88 24.67
N ALA A 674 1.24 21.84 23.63
CA ALA A 674 2.30 20.84 23.48
C ALA A 674 3.64 21.51 23.24
N ILE A 675 4.69 20.93 23.79
CA ILE A 675 6.07 21.29 23.56
C ILE A 675 6.70 20.17 22.73
N LEU A 676 7.24 20.50 21.56
CA LEU A 676 8.01 19.61 20.72
C LEU A 676 9.51 19.96 20.89
N VAL A 677 10.32 18.97 21.11
CA VAL A 677 11.78 19.08 21.08
C VAL A 677 12.30 18.31 19.89
N VAL A 678 13.22 18.92 19.16
CA VAL A 678 13.93 18.35 18.00
C VAL A 678 15.40 18.38 18.32
N VAL A 679 16.08 17.26 18.21
CA VAL A 679 17.54 17.13 18.34
C VAL A 679 18.13 16.59 17.04
N GLU A 680 19.30 17.07 16.66
CA GLU A 680 20.01 16.60 15.48
C GLU A 680 21.53 16.80 15.62
N SER A 681 22.28 16.00 14.88
CA SER A 681 23.70 16.20 14.62
C SER A 681 23.98 16.13 13.12
N ALA A 682 25.21 16.34 12.71
CA ALA A 682 25.60 16.18 11.30
C ALA A 682 25.47 14.71 10.83
N GLU A 683 25.66 13.78 11.76
CA GLU A 683 25.62 12.32 11.52
C GLU A 683 24.22 11.72 11.72
N ASP A 684 23.33 12.42 12.40
CA ASP A 684 21.98 11.97 12.69
C ASP A 684 21.00 13.16 12.64
N ARG A 685 20.40 13.35 11.48
CA ARG A 685 19.48 14.46 11.20
C ARG A 685 18.05 14.08 11.59
N ALA A 686 17.30 15.06 12.07
CA ALA A 686 15.87 14.92 12.27
C ALA A 686 15.13 14.92 10.91
N VAL A 687 14.12 14.07 10.76
CA VAL A 687 13.30 13.99 9.53
C VAL A 687 12.67 15.33 9.15
N THR A 688 12.42 16.20 10.12
CA THR A 688 11.92 17.56 9.91
C THR A 688 12.79 18.42 9.00
N GLN A 689 14.07 18.07 8.83
CA GLN A 689 15.02 18.78 7.94
C GLN A 689 14.95 18.26 6.50
N ASP A 690 14.50 17.04 6.31
CA ASP A 690 14.50 16.35 5.01
C ASP A 690 13.13 16.39 4.32
N LEU A 691 12.08 16.84 5.04
CA LEU A 691 10.76 16.99 4.44
C LEU A 691 10.76 18.09 3.36
N PRO A 692 10.13 17.86 2.21
CA PRO A 692 10.01 18.85 1.14
C PRO A 692 9.37 20.16 1.64
N ALA A 693 9.85 21.28 1.13
CA ALA A 693 9.30 22.60 1.49
C ALA A 693 7.79 22.66 1.23
N GLY A 694 7.02 23.15 2.20
CA GLY A 694 5.55 23.23 2.13
C GLY A 694 4.82 21.94 2.53
N THR A 695 5.54 20.87 2.87
CA THR A 695 4.94 19.64 3.40
C THR A 695 4.31 19.92 4.78
N GLN A 696 3.08 19.44 4.97
CA GLN A 696 2.39 19.44 6.26
C GLN A 696 2.23 17.99 6.72
N VAL A 697 2.73 17.69 7.91
CA VAL A 697 2.64 16.35 8.51
C VAL A 697 2.02 16.47 9.89
N ASP A 698 1.01 15.66 10.17
CA ASP A 698 0.46 15.57 11.53
C ASP A 698 1.55 15.08 12.50
N TRP A 699 1.62 15.70 13.69
CA TRP A 699 2.63 15.32 14.68
C TRP A 699 2.58 13.84 15.07
N MET A 700 1.39 13.22 15.01
CA MET A 700 1.20 11.78 15.24
C MET A 700 1.66 10.90 14.07
N ASP A 701 1.92 11.49 12.91
CA ASP A 701 2.56 10.84 11.77
C ASP A 701 4.05 11.22 11.63
N LEU A 702 4.57 12.02 12.55
CA LEU A 702 5.96 12.50 12.55
C LEU A 702 6.75 11.96 13.75
N VAL A 703 6.31 12.27 14.97
CA VAL A 703 7.01 11.93 16.22
C VAL A 703 7.19 10.42 16.42
N PRO A 704 6.21 9.55 16.09
CA PRO A 704 6.39 8.10 16.24
C PRO A 704 7.49 7.52 15.35
N PHE A 705 7.84 8.20 14.26
CA PHE A 705 8.73 7.69 13.21
C PHE A 705 10.14 8.26 13.25
N ASP A 706 10.41 9.21 14.18
CA ASP A 706 11.74 9.77 14.37
C ASP A 706 12.06 9.96 15.86
N ASN A 707 13.04 9.23 16.38
CA ASN A 707 13.47 9.32 17.79
C ASN A 707 14.21 10.62 18.13
N ASN A 708 14.56 11.43 17.12
CA ASN A 708 15.09 12.79 17.32
C ASN A 708 14.01 13.78 17.78
N LEU A 709 12.74 13.35 17.80
CA LEU A 709 11.57 14.16 18.13
C LEU A 709 10.87 13.62 19.37
N ALA A 710 10.52 14.51 20.28
CA ALA A 710 9.70 14.14 21.44
C ALA A 710 8.74 15.25 21.81
N VAL A 711 7.56 14.89 22.28
CA VAL A 711 6.51 15.85 22.66
C VAL A 711 6.11 15.70 24.11
N ARG A 712 5.93 16.84 24.79
CA ARG A 712 5.34 16.93 26.13
C ARG A 712 4.14 17.86 26.13
N GLU A 713 3.02 17.36 26.59
CA GLU A 713 1.82 18.17 26.77
C GLU A 713 1.81 18.84 28.14
N VAL A 714 1.43 20.12 28.17
CA VAL A 714 1.40 20.98 29.35
C VAL A 714 0.10 21.78 29.35
N ARG A 715 -0.50 21.98 30.52
CA ARG A 715 -1.69 22.78 30.66
C ARG A 715 -1.31 24.19 31.14
N ALA A 716 -1.63 25.23 30.36
CA ALA A 716 -1.57 26.63 30.82
C ALA A 716 -2.91 27.01 31.45
N THR A 717 -2.87 27.66 32.62
CA THR A 717 -4.06 28.13 33.35
C THR A 717 -3.97 29.62 33.58
N ARG A 718 -5.10 30.31 33.64
CA ARG A 718 -5.12 31.71 34.11
C ARG A 718 -4.80 31.73 35.61
N ALA A 719 -4.13 32.81 36.06
CA ALA A 719 -3.83 33.01 37.49
C ALA A 719 -5.12 33.08 38.30
#